data_75915e693756a1b0cc35ae460f5b1205
#
_entry.id   75915e693756a1b0cc35ae460f5b1205
#
_cell.length_a   1.000
_cell.length_b   1.000
_cell.length_c   1.000
_cell.angle_alpha   90.00
_cell.angle_beta   90.00
_cell.angle_gamma   90.00
#
_symmetry.space_group_name_H-M   'P 1'
#
loop_
_entity.id
_entity.type
_entity.pdbx_description
1 polymer ?
#
loop_
_entity_poly.entity_id
_entity_poly.type
_entity_poly.pdbx_seq_one_letter_code
_entity_poly.pdbx_strand_id
1 'polypeptide(L)'
;MQKLILLLAGALLAGASAARPVWKAPAPDAQSVVTRLADGASLRVDVLAENLFRVRRSWTNDAQGVVWTESGMNRYGILKGDWPKAPFAREGNAVRTAGAVLTVDPARGTLRVKGLASAADVTVTPRAVGKGFAIAFSLAKGERIYGFGDSGRDNIMRRGHRFDLWIRNNLCNIPIPMAVSRSGWGLLLNSTWRNAFDCGAKDPDALVCEAKEGDIDFYVFTGKDYRALLDIYTQLAGRPALLPVWGYGFTYVCNQNIDQYNLVNEALQFRDRDLPCDVIGLEPGWMQTFYDASVYKEWNQARFYFPYWAPKGDHTFVGALRRIGFKLSLWLCCDYDLTRYEEQCAAGLAKKGGRQIEMPAGITETWEDDRIGADPVQAAKGPKAKRRSRHKSAMYARLYCPEDDCPDGMLPWFEHLKKFVDQGAQCFKLDGCNQFGEHPDRAWANGMCDEEMHNLYALVYDKQMARGFEDYTGKRAMVYSAGGYAGVQQFVATWAGDTGGGAKPLASLLNLGISGHSNQSCDMDIGNAASLHFGFLQTWSQQNNWDYWRQPWIAPPEKVAAFRAYAHLRYRLLPYLYTAAAEAARTGWPVMRALPFAFPDVPEYDRCVTTYMLGPDLLVSAFTKEIAIPEGVWYDWRTGEAVTGPCRRPVATTPDWGGALYVRAGAVIPMWPKRPHVDKGWNEEVELHAWPGPDGTSWLYEDDGTSLEYRRGRGAWTPLVMKGGAVTVGRREGGYAGMPAARRMTLVTHTPGSAATTAADLGAVGAVGWPCPRAGAGAGR
;
A
#
# COMPACT_ATOMS: atom_id res chain seq x y z
N MET A 1 18.79 -58.41 -16.04
CA MET A 1 18.57 -57.93 -14.65
C MET A 1 18.76 -56.40 -14.50
N GLN A 2 19.73 -55.75 -15.14
CA GLN A 2 19.89 -54.28 -15.03
C GLN A 2 18.77 -53.44 -15.67
N LYS A 3 18.08 -53.89 -16.69
CA LYS A 3 16.92 -53.19 -17.30
C LYS A 3 15.61 -53.27 -16.49
N LEU A 4 15.50 -54.26 -15.59
CA LEU A 4 14.31 -54.40 -14.73
C LEU A 4 14.40 -53.55 -13.46
N ILE A 5 15.63 -53.25 -13.02
CA ILE A 5 15.88 -52.38 -11.87
C ILE A 5 15.65 -50.87 -12.22
N LEU A 6 15.91 -50.48 -13.47
CA LEU A 6 15.64 -49.09 -13.95
C LEU A 6 14.15 -48.83 -14.20
N LEU A 7 13.34 -49.87 -14.49
CA LEU A 7 11.89 -49.76 -14.62
C LEU A 7 11.16 -49.68 -13.26
N LEU A 8 11.70 -50.33 -12.23
CA LEU A 8 11.17 -50.27 -10.87
C LEU A 8 11.57 -48.96 -10.14
N ALA A 9 12.72 -48.35 -10.46
CA ALA A 9 13.11 -47.05 -9.95
C ALA A 9 12.32 -45.90 -10.62
N GLY A 10 11.92 -46.08 -11.89
CA GLY A 10 11.08 -45.11 -12.61
C GLY A 10 9.59 -45.16 -12.19
N ALA A 11 9.10 -46.29 -11.72
CA ALA A 11 7.71 -46.43 -11.27
C ALA A 11 7.48 -46.00 -9.81
N LEU A 12 8.55 -45.84 -9.03
CA LEU A 12 8.48 -45.37 -7.64
C LEU A 12 8.61 -43.84 -7.52
N LEU A 13 8.90 -43.14 -8.63
CA LEU A 13 8.95 -41.67 -8.68
C LEU A 13 7.68 -41.03 -9.28
N ALA A 14 6.76 -41.85 -9.77
CA ALA A 14 5.47 -41.37 -10.27
C ALA A 14 4.36 -41.77 -9.28
N GLY A 15 4.20 -41.03 -8.18
CA GLY A 15 3.01 -41.24 -7.38
C GLY A 15 3.06 -40.95 -5.88
N ALA A 16 4.10 -40.38 -5.35
CA ALA A 16 4.00 -39.75 -4.04
C ALA A 16 3.81 -38.21 -4.26
N SER A 17 2.57 -37.79 -4.35
CA SER A 17 2.23 -36.44 -3.92
C SER A 17 2.82 -36.29 -2.52
N ALA A 18 3.94 -35.61 -2.37
CA ALA A 18 4.51 -35.34 -1.07
C ALA A 18 3.39 -34.73 -0.25
N ALA A 19 3.07 -35.38 0.88
CA ALA A 19 2.03 -34.87 1.75
C ALA A 19 2.39 -33.37 2.07
N ARG A 20 1.46 -32.49 1.81
CA ARG A 20 1.60 -31.07 2.01
C ARG A 20 2.11 -30.83 3.43
N PRO A 21 3.18 -30.03 3.64
CA PRO A 21 3.63 -29.74 4.99
C PRO A 21 2.52 -28.98 5.72
N VAL A 22 1.98 -29.59 6.75
CA VAL A 22 1.01 -28.97 7.64
C VAL A 22 1.78 -28.21 8.70
N TRP A 23 1.79 -26.90 8.60
CA TRP A 23 2.35 -26.07 9.66
C TRP A 23 1.36 -26.04 10.82
N LYS A 24 1.81 -26.58 11.95
CA LYS A 24 0.99 -26.62 13.15
C LYS A 24 1.05 -25.25 13.84
N ALA A 25 -0.12 -24.71 14.12
CA ALA A 25 -0.25 -23.54 14.97
C ALA A 25 0.08 -23.90 16.43
N PRO A 26 0.48 -22.93 17.27
CA PRO A 26 0.68 -23.15 18.70
C PRO A 26 -0.53 -23.79 19.36
N ALA A 27 -0.27 -24.64 20.34
CA ALA A 27 -1.33 -25.25 21.14
C ALA A 27 -2.22 -24.17 21.79
N PRO A 28 -3.51 -24.45 22.07
CA PRO A 28 -4.35 -23.55 22.85
C PRO A 28 -3.71 -23.25 24.21
N ASP A 29 -3.76 -21.97 24.58
CA ASP A 29 -3.23 -21.47 25.86
C ASP A 29 -4.36 -20.83 26.70
N ALA A 30 -4.00 -20.08 27.74
CA ALA A 30 -4.96 -19.40 28.60
C ALA A 30 -5.80 -18.32 27.90
N GLN A 31 -5.40 -17.89 26.69
CA GLN A 31 -6.17 -16.94 25.87
C GLN A 31 -7.07 -17.65 24.85
N SER A 32 -7.09 -18.99 24.84
CA SER A 32 -7.83 -19.80 23.89
C SER A 32 -9.02 -20.51 24.55
N VAL A 33 -10.16 -20.48 23.88
CA VAL A 33 -11.35 -21.27 24.27
C VAL A 33 -11.65 -22.26 23.16
N VAL A 34 -11.60 -23.58 23.49
CA VAL A 34 -11.92 -24.65 22.55
C VAL A 34 -13.27 -25.24 22.89
N THR A 35 -14.13 -25.35 21.89
CA THR A 35 -15.48 -25.92 22.00
C THR A 35 -15.64 -27.07 21.01
N ARG A 36 -16.12 -28.23 21.49
CA ARG A 36 -16.49 -29.35 20.62
C ARG A 36 -17.86 -29.09 20.02
N LEU A 37 -18.01 -29.24 18.71
CA LEU A 37 -19.25 -29.05 17.99
C LEU A 37 -19.99 -30.37 17.76
N ALA A 38 -21.29 -30.31 17.51
CA ALA A 38 -22.14 -31.46 17.27
C ALA A 38 -21.74 -32.29 16.04
N ASP A 39 -21.15 -31.65 15.03
CA ASP A 39 -20.65 -32.34 13.81
C ASP A 39 -19.26 -32.98 13.98
N GLY A 40 -18.75 -33.03 15.19
CA GLY A 40 -17.47 -33.63 15.49
C GLY A 40 -16.25 -32.70 15.28
N ALA A 41 -16.40 -31.50 14.75
CA ALA A 41 -15.33 -30.52 14.66
C ALA A 41 -14.99 -29.91 16.04
N SER A 42 -13.82 -29.33 16.16
CA SER A 42 -13.45 -28.43 17.25
C SER A 42 -13.37 -26.99 16.75
N LEU A 43 -13.94 -26.07 17.49
CA LEU A 43 -13.84 -24.63 17.25
C LEU A 43 -12.93 -24.03 18.32
N ARG A 44 -11.92 -23.28 17.88
CA ARG A 44 -11.01 -22.52 18.74
C ARG A 44 -11.23 -21.02 18.55
N VAL A 45 -11.42 -20.32 19.65
CA VAL A 45 -11.48 -18.87 19.71
C VAL A 45 -10.27 -18.39 20.51
N ASP A 46 -9.37 -17.64 19.90
CA ASP A 46 -8.29 -16.97 20.58
C ASP A 46 -8.68 -15.52 20.84
N VAL A 47 -8.62 -15.07 22.10
CA VAL A 47 -8.91 -13.69 22.52
C VAL A 47 -7.62 -12.88 22.42
N LEU A 48 -7.49 -12.05 21.38
CA LEU A 48 -6.29 -11.30 21.09
C LEU A 48 -6.30 -9.88 21.70
N ALA A 49 -7.49 -9.26 21.72
CA ALA A 49 -7.73 -7.99 22.38
C ALA A 49 -9.18 -7.94 22.88
N GLU A 50 -9.56 -6.88 23.58
CA GLU A 50 -10.93 -6.73 24.10
C GLU A 50 -12.03 -6.75 23.02
N ASN A 51 -11.66 -6.53 21.77
CA ASN A 51 -12.56 -6.44 20.62
C ASN A 51 -12.03 -7.15 19.37
N LEU A 52 -11.08 -8.07 19.52
CA LEU A 52 -10.47 -8.84 18.43
C LEU A 52 -10.35 -10.32 18.81
N PHE A 53 -10.92 -11.17 17.99
CA PHE A 53 -10.91 -12.63 18.13
C PHE A 53 -10.39 -13.30 16.86
N ARG A 54 -9.56 -14.34 17.00
CA ARG A 54 -9.22 -15.26 15.92
C ARG A 54 -10.06 -16.52 16.09
N VAL A 55 -10.69 -16.98 15.02
CA VAL A 55 -11.57 -18.16 15.01
C VAL A 55 -11.02 -19.19 14.04
N ARG A 56 -10.81 -20.41 14.53
CA ARG A 56 -10.35 -21.53 13.72
C ARG A 56 -11.27 -22.76 13.97
N ARG A 57 -11.48 -23.55 12.93
CA ARG A 57 -12.27 -24.77 13.01
C ARG A 57 -11.50 -25.93 12.38
N SER A 58 -11.42 -27.07 13.09
CA SER A 58 -10.67 -28.24 12.64
C SER A 58 -11.44 -29.52 12.92
N TRP A 59 -11.35 -30.47 11.98
CA TRP A 59 -11.82 -31.86 12.11
C TRP A 59 -10.68 -32.86 12.30
N THR A 60 -9.44 -32.40 12.15
CA THR A 60 -8.24 -33.22 12.15
C THR A 60 -7.72 -33.42 13.57
N ASN A 61 -7.41 -34.68 13.92
CA ASN A 61 -6.77 -35.04 15.17
C ASN A 61 -5.51 -35.83 14.91
N ASP A 62 -4.52 -35.70 15.76
CA ASP A 62 -3.34 -36.57 15.84
C ASP A 62 -3.19 -37.15 17.26
N ALA A 63 -2.06 -37.78 17.54
CA ALA A 63 -1.79 -38.38 18.84
C ALA A 63 -1.76 -37.38 20.01
N GLN A 64 -1.58 -36.10 19.70
CA GLN A 64 -1.53 -34.97 20.66
C GLN A 64 -2.89 -34.23 20.78
N GLY A 65 -3.89 -34.61 19.99
CA GLY A 65 -5.24 -34.00 20.02
C GLY A 65 -5.62 -33.31 18.71
N VAL A 66 -6.38 -32.22 18.80
CA VAL A 66 -6.83 -31.47 17.63
C VAL A 66 -5.66 -30.76 16.95
N VAL A 67 -5.49 -31.00 15.66
CA VAL A 67 -4.49 -30.31 14.85
C VAL A 67 -5.04 -28.94 14.42
N TRP A 68 -4.33 -27.90 14.79
CA TRP A 68 -4.57 -26.53 14.34
C TRP A 68 -3.51 -26.16 13.30
N THR A 69 -3.94 -25.73 12.13
CA THR A 69 -3.05 -25.30 11.05
C THR A 69 -2.68 -23.84 11.21
N GLU A 70 -1.51 -23.46 10.70
CA GLU A 70 -1.05 -22.07 10.63
C GLU A 70 -1.02 -21.61 9.17
N SER A 71 -1.53 -20.42 8.90
CA SER A 71 -1.51 -19.85 7.55
C SER A 71 -0.13 -19.33 7.15
N GLY A 72 0.12 -19.20 5.84
CA GLY A 72 1.31 -18.53 5.31
C GLY A 72 1.46 -17.09 5.82
N MET A 73 0.36 -16.38 6.03
CA MET A 73 0.36 -15.02 6.58
C MET A 73 1.00 -14.92 7.96
N ASN A 74 0.70 -15.88 8.84
CA ASN A 74 1.30 -15.93 10.18
C ASN A 74 2.71 -16.50 10.14
N ARG A 75 2.95 -17.56 9.35
CA ARG A 75 4.27 -18.17 9.21
C ARG A 75 5.33 -17.15 8.79
N TYR A 76 5.00 -16.28 7.84
CA TYR A 76 5.92 -15.25 7.35
C TYR A 76 5.83 -13.93 8.13
N GLY A 77 5.22 -13.93 9.32
CA GLY A 77 5.19 -12.76 10.20
C GLY A 77 4.51 -11.54 9.57
N ILE A 78 3.51 -11.77 8.73
CA ILE A 78 2.71 -10.70 8.12
C ILE A 78 1.67 -10.18 9.13
N LEU A 79 0.95 -11.13 9.76
CA LEU A 79 -0.01 -10.79 10.80
C LEU A 79 0.67 -10.81 12.17
N LYS A 80 0.29 -9.87 13.03
CA LYS A 80 0.80 -9.79 14.40
C LYS A 80 0.45 -11.05 15.19
N GLY A 81 1.47 -11.75 15.70
CA GLY A 81 1.31 -12.96 16.51
C GLY A 81 1.43 -12.73 18.01
N ASP A 82 2.18 -11.71 18.43
CA ASP A 82 2.50 -11.38 19.82
C ASP A 82 1.49 -10.39 20.42
N TRP A 83 0.36 -10.90 20.90
CA TRP A 83 -0.65 -10.07 21.54
C TRP A 83 -0.49 -10.05 23.06
N PRO A 84 -0.64 -8.89 23.72
CA PRO A 84 -0.76 -8.83 25.17
C PRO A 84 -1.95 -9.67 25.64
N LYS A 85 -1.84 -10.31 26.81
CA LYS A 85 -2.96 -11.06 27.37
C LYS A 85 -4.15 -10.12 27.62
N ALA A 86 -5.27 -10.41 26.93
CA ALA A 86 -6.51 -9.66 27.09
C ALA A 86 -7.37 -10.30 28.19
N PRO A 87 -7.85 -9.52 29.18
CA PRO A 87 -8.78 -10.05 30.19
C PRO A 87 -10.11 -10.46 29.55
N PHE A 88 -10.60 -11.65 29.90
CA PHE A 88 -11.94 -12.09 29.52
C PHE A 88 -12.56 -13.01 30.58
N ALA A 89 -13.90 -13.08 30.61
CA ALA A 89 -14.64 -14.04 31.38
C ALA A 89 -15.27 -15.09 30.47
N ARG A 90 -15.31 -16.33 30.92
CA ARG A 90 -16.03 -17.41 30.24
C ARG A 90 -17.37 -17.64 30.97
N GLU A 91 -18.48 -17.47 30.28
CA GLU A 91 -19.86 -17.62 30.79
C GLU A 91 -20.54 -18.73 29.96
N GLY A 92 -20.37 -19.99 30.37
CA GLY A 92 -20.84 -21.14 29.58
C GLY A 92 -20.13 -21.21 28.21
N ASN A 93 -20.90 -21.01 27.14
CA ASN A 93 -20.40 -20.97 25.76
C ASN A 93 -20.05 -19.56 25.26
N ALA A 94 -20.12 -18.57 26.13
CA ALA A 94 -19.77 -17.20 25.79
C ALA A 94 -18.39 -16.80 26.34
N VAL A 95 -17.69 -15.99 25.56
CA VAL A 95 -16.46 -15.26 25.90
C VAL A 95 -16.82 -13.79 25.98
N ARG A 96 -16.68 -13.20 27.16
CA ARG A 96 -16.96 -11.77 27.39
C ARG A 96 -15.67 -11.03 27.69
N THR A 97 -15.40 -9.99 26.92
CA THR A 97 -14.33 -9.02 27.15
C THR A 97 -14.91 -7.65 27.53
N ALA A 98 -14.08 -6.64 27.72
CA ALA A 98 -14.53 -5.26 27.92
C ALA A 98 -15.21 -4.67 26.65
N GLY A 99 -14.80 -5.10 25.45
CA GLY A 99 -15.24 -4.54 24.17
C GLY A 99 -16.32 -5.35 23.43
N ALA A 100 -16.44 -6.67 23.71
CA ALA A 100 -17.36 -7.53 22.97
C ALA A 100 -17.78 -8.78 23.74
N VAL A 101 -18.85 -9.43 23.24
CA VAL A 101 -19.25 -10.76 23.66
C VAL A 101 -19.31 -11.67 22.45
N LEU A 102 -18.57 -12.80 22.48
CA LEU A 102 -18.62 -13.84 21.48
C LEU A 102 -19.27 -15.09 22.09
N THR A 103 -20.37 -15.56 21.52
CA THR A 103 -21.12 -16.73 21.99
C THR A 103 -21.05 -17.82 20.93
N VAL A 104 -20.70 -19.05 21.32
CA VAL A 104 -20.69 -20.23 20.44
C VAL A 104 -21.98 -21.02 20.67
N ASP A 105 -22.64 -21.43 19.58
CA ASP A 105 -23.70 -22.44 19.60
C ASP A 105 -23.10 -23.77 19.12
N PRO A 106 -22.76 -24.71 20.01
CA PRO A 106 -22.10 -25.97 19.61
C PRO A 106 -23.00 -26.88 18.78
N ALA A 107 -24.34 -26.78 18.96
CA ALA A 107 -25.28 -27.62 18.24
C ALA A 107 -25.42 -27.21 16.77
N ARG A 108 -25.40 -25.90 16.51
CA ARG A 108 -25.47 -25.35 15.15
C ARG A 108 -24.10 -25.09 14.52
N GLY A 109 -23.04 -25.10 15.32
CA GLY A 109 -21.69 -24.74 14.88
C GLY A 109 -21.55 -23.27 14.47
N THR A 110 -22.36 -22.37 15.07
CA THR A 110 -22.37 -20.93 14.77
C THR A 110 -21.78 -20.14 15.91
N LEU A 111 -21.35 -18.90 15.59
CA LEU A 111 -20.89 -17.91 16.55
C LEU A 111 -21.76 -16.65 16.42
N ARG A 112 -21.99 -15.98 17.54
CA ARG A 112 -22.58 -14.63 17.54
C ARG A 112 -21.59 -13.68 18.19
N VAL A 113 -21.24 -12.60 17.49
CA VAL A 113 -20.34 -11.56 17.97
C VAL A 113 -21.13 -10.28 18.17
N LYS A 114 -21.15 -9.79 19.39
CA LYS A 114 -21.86 -8.55 19.80
C LYS A 114 -20.85 -7.55 20.33
N GLY A 115 -20.75 -6.38 19.70
CA GLY A 115 -19.97 -5.26 20.22
C GLY A 115 -20.68 -4.59 21.41
N LEU A 116 -19.91 -4.15 22.40
CA LEU A 116 -20.45 -3.44 23.57
C LEU A 116 -20.42 -1.92 23.38
N ALA A 117 -19.56 -1.41 22.50
CA ALA A 117 -19.44 0.01 22.16
C ALA A 117 -19.95 0.36 20.76
N SER A 118 -20.64 -0.57 20.08
CA SER A 118 -21.13 -0.39 18.71
C SER A 118 -22.49 -1.10 18.53
N ALA A 119 -23.10 -0.91 17.36
CA ALA A 119 -24.31 -1.65 16.96
C ALA A 119 -23.96 -3.04 16.35
N ALA A 120 -22.73 -3.50 16.46
CA ALA A 120 -22.30 -4.79 15.95
C ALA A 120 -23.05 -5.93 16.62
N ASP A 121 -23.75 -6.72 15.81
CA ASP A 121 -24.43 -7.94 16.24
C ASP A 121 -24.53 -8.87 15.03
N VAL A 122 -23.51 -9.71 14.86
CA VAL A 122 -23.32 -10.54 13.66
C VAL A 122 -23.28 -12.01 14.05
N THR A 123 -24.04 -12.84 13.33
CA THR A 123 -23.96 -14.29 13.41
C THR A 123 -23.04 -14.81 12.32
N VAL A 124 -22.08 -15.64 12.71
CA VAL A 124 -21.09 -16.23 11.80
C VAL A 124 -21.28 -17.74 11.75
N THR A 125 -21.37 -18.27 10.53
CA THR A 125 -21.57 -19.71 10.28
C THR A 125 -20.42 -20.25 9.44
N PRO A 126 -19.33 -20.73 10.06
CA PRO A 126 -18.24 -21.36 9.37
C PRO A 126 -18.55 -22.85 9.09
N ARG A 127 -18.39 -23.33 7.86
CA ARG A 127 -18.61 -24.71 7.46
C ARG A 127 -17.58 -25.18 6.43
N ALA A 128 -17.20 -26.45 6.50
CA ALA A 128 -16.40 -27.06 5.45
C ALA A 128 -17.24 -27.29 4.18
N VAL A 129 -16.63 -27.15 3.02
CA VAL A 129 -17.22 -27.43 1.70
C VAL A 129 -16.16 -28.12 0.84
N GLY A 130 -16.27 -29.43 0.68
CA GLY A 130 -15.24 -30.21 0.00
C GLY A 130 -13.89 -30.12 0.72
N LYS A 131 -12.85 -29.66 0.03
CA LYS A 131 -11.51 -29.42 0.59
C LYS A 131 -11.33 -27.99 1.13
N GLY A 132 -12.31 -27.14 0.96
CA GLY A 132 -12.29 -25.75 1.37
C GLY A 132 -13.41 -25.42 2.35
N PHE A 133 -13.93 -24.19 2.26
CA PHE A 133 -14.90 -23.69 3.24
C PHE A 133 -15.88 -22.67 2.67
N ALA A 134 -16.94 -22.44 3.43
CA ALA A 134 -17.78 -21.27 3.31
C ALA A 134 -18.03 -20.71 4.72
N ILE A 135 -17.86 -19.39 4.89
CA ILE A 135 -18.11 -18.65 6.12
C ILE A 135 -19.16 -17.59 5.83
N ALA A 136 -20.34 -17.71 6.40
CA ALA A 136 -21.41 -16.75 6.24
C ALA A 136 -21.50 -15.82 7.45
N PHE A 137 -21.59 -14.52 7.20
CA PHE A 137 -21.83 -13.46 8.17
C PHE A 137 -23.23 -12.89 7.91
N SER A 138 -24.10 -12.84 8.94
CA SER A 138 -25.42 -12.27 8.79
C SER A 138 -25.36 -10.78 8.47
N LEU A 139 -26.20 -10.30 7.55
CA LEU A 139 -26.34 -8.90 7.20
C LEU A 139 -27.71 -8.37 7.61
N ALA A 140 -27.72 -7.24 8.29
CA ALA A 140 -28.95 -6.51 8.56
C ALA A 140 -29.47 -5.84 7.27
N LYS A 141 -30.77 -5.53 7.22
CA LYS A 141 -31.38 -4.83 6.08
C LYS A 141 -30.70 -3.47 5.86
N GLY A 142 -30.21 -3.25 4.64
CA GLY A 142 -29.54 -1.98 4.27
C GLY A 142 -28.15 -1.80 4.87
N GLU A 143 -27.55 -2.82 5.47
CA GLU A 143 -26.21 -2.75 6.03
C GLU A 143 -25.16 -2.42 4.98
N ARG A 144 -24.27 -1.50 5.30
CA ARG A 144 -23.23 -0.99 4.38
C ARG A 144 -21.91 -1.71 4.64
N ILE A 145 -21.37 -2.32 3.58
CA ILE A 145 -20.13 -3.13 3.62
C ILE A 145 -19.10 -2.50 2.73
N TYR A 146 -17.86 -2.38 3.21
CA TYR A 146 -16.70 -1.84 2.51
C TYR A 146 -15.50 -2.75 2.69
N GLY A 147 -14.47 -2.62 1.82
CA GLY A 147 -13.23 -3.40 1.91
C GLY A 147 -12.84 -4.07 0.60
N PHE A 148 -12.15 -5.19 0.71
CA PHE A 148 -11.63 -6.06 -0.35
C PHE A 148 -10.53 -5.44 -1.23
N GLY A 149 -9.85 -4.38 -0.74
CA GLY A 149 -8.74 -3.78 -1.43
C GLY A 149 -9.08 -3.33 -2.85
N ASP A 150 -8.19 -3.57 -3.78
CA ASP A 150 -8.32 -3.17 -5.18
C ASP A 150 -9.32 -4.02 -6.00
N SER A 151 -10.14 -4.83 -5.37
CA SER A 151 -11.17 -5.60 -6.07
C SER A 151 -12.34 -4.70 -6.49
N GLY A 152 -12.64 -4.66 -7.80
CA GLY A 152 -13.77 -3.89 -8.35
C GLY A 152 -13.54 -2.38 -8.32
N ARG A 153 -12.90 -1.85 -9.36
CA ARG A 153 -12.51 -0.44 -9.51
C ARG A 153 -13.65 0.50 -9.94
N ASP A 154 -14.90 0.02 -9.93
CA ASP A 154 -16.07 0.81 -10.36
C ASP A 154 -16.97 1.24 -9.18
N ASN A 155 -16.74 0.68 -7.99
CA ASN A 155 -17.52 0.97 -6.80
C ASN A 155 -16.69 0.85 -5.52
N ILE A 156 -17.18 1.45 -4.43
CA ILE A 156 -16.60 1.33 -3.09
C ILE A 156 -17.57 0.65 -2.12
N MET A 157 -18.90 0.78 -2.31
CA MET A 157 -19.91 0.11 -1.50
C MET A 157 -20.15 -1.32 -2.02
N ARG A 158 -19.83 -2.30 -1.21
CA ARG A 158 -19.67 -3.69 -1.63
C ARG A 158 -20.96 -4.52 -1.60
N ARG A 159 -21.97 -4.09 -0.84
CA ARG A 159 -23.24 -4.80 -0.76
C ARG A 159 -23.91 -4.95 -2.13
N GLY A 160 -24.43 -6.14 -2.40
CA GLY A 160 -25.06 -6.51 -3.67
C GLY A 160 -24.07 -6.96 -4.76
N HIS A 161 -22.77 -7.10 -4.42
CA HIS A 161 -21.75 -7.50 -5.37
C HIS A 161 -21.01 -8.76 -4.89
N ARG A 162 -20.37 -9.47 -5.85
CA ARG A 162 -19.47 -10.58 -5.60
C ARG A 162 -18.07 -10.21 -6.09
N PHE A 163 -17.05 -10.52 -5.31
CA PHE A 163 -15.64 -10.24 -5.58
C PHE A 163 -14.82 -11.53 -5.51
N ASP A 164 -13.97 -11.74 -6.50
CA ASP A 164 -12.96 -12.81 -6.54
C ASP A 164 -11.61 -12.20 -6.11
N LEU A 165 -11.07 -12.62 -4.99
CA LEU A 165 -9.84 -12.10 -4.43
C LEU A 165 -8.65 -12.92 -4.91
N TRP A 166 -8.19 -12.53 -6.08
CA TRP A 166 -7.09 -13.13 -6.80
C TRP A 166 -6.28 -12.05 -7.50
N ILE A 167 -4.98 -12.04 -7.33
CA ILE A 167 -4.12 -11.05 -7.98
C ILE A 167 -4.22 -11.24 -9.49
N ARG A 168 -4.59 -10.16 -10.19
CA ARG A 168 -4.69 -10.12 -11.66
C ARG A 168 -4.27 -8.76 -12.16
N ASN A 169 -3.31 -8.76 -13.08
CA ASN A 169 -2.75 -7.54 -13.64
C ASN A 169 -3.85 -6.54 -14.08
N ASN A 170 -3.73 -5.30 -13.62
CA ASN A 170 -4.57 -4.16 -13.95
C ASN A 170 -6.09 -4.31 -13.64
N LEU A 171 -6.49 -5.44 -13.08
CA LEU A 171 -7.88 -5.73 -12.70
C LEU A 171 -8.06 -5.79 -11.17
N CYS A 172 -7.13 -6.43 -10.48
CA CYS A 172 -7.11 -6.60 -9.05
C CYS A 172 -5.67 -6.85 -8.59
N ASN A 173 -4.92 -5.78 -8.40
CA ASN A 173 -3.49 -5.89 -8.09
C ASN A 173 -3.25 -6.22 -6.60
N ILE A 174 -4.11 -5.71 -5.72
CA ILE A 174 -3.95 -5.82 -4.27
C ILE A 174 -5.30 -6.21 -3.65
N PRO A 175 -5.72 -7.49 -3.80
CA PRO A 175 -6.90 -7.99 -3.09
C PRO A 175 -6.60 -8.06 -1.61
N ILE A 176 -7.52 -7.59 -0.78
CA ILE A 176 -7.39 -7.64 0.68
C ILE A 176 -8.63 -8.33 1.23
N PRO A 177 -8.54 -9.56 1.79
CA PRO A 177 -9.70 -10.32 2.25
C PRO A 177 -10.23 -9.81 3.59
N MET A 178 -10.47 -8.51 3.67
CA MET A 178 -10.97 -7.76 4.82
C MET A 178 -12.21 -6.98 4.43
N ALA A 179 -13.22 -7.02 5.30
CA ALA A 179 -14.40 -6.19 5.18
C ALA A 179 -14.75 -5.52 6.51
N VAL A 180 -15.36 -4.35 6.42
CA VAL A 180 -15.90 -3.61 7.56
C VAL A 180 -17.35 -3.20 7.30
N SER A 181 -18.16 -3.28 8.36
CA SER A 181 -19.56 -2.90 8.36
C SER A 181 -19.78 -1.57 9.07
N ARG A 182 -20.77 -0.79 8.60
CA ARG A 182 -21.25 0.41 9.30
C ARG A 182 -21.83 0.09 10.69
N SER A 183 -22.29 -1.14 10.90
CA SER A 183 -22.79 -1.60 12.21
C SER A 183 -21.67 -1.72 13.25
N GLY A 184 -20.40 -1.65 12.85
CA GLY A 184 -19.25 -1.67 13.76
C GLY A 184 -18.65 -3.06 13.97
N TRP A 185 -18.73 -3.95 13.00
CA TRP A 185 -17.94 -5.18 12.96
C TRP A 185 -17.04 -5.21 11.72
N GLY A 186 -15.98 -5.99 11.83
CA GLY A 186 -15.08 -6.26 10.70
C GLY A 186 -14.58 -7.68 10.73
N LEU A 187 -14.09 -8.14 9.59
CA LEU A 187 -13.48 -9.45 9.42
C LEU A 187 -12.17 -9.34 8.63
N LEU A 188 -11.26 -10.29 8.84
CA LEU A 188 -10.14 -10.61 7.97
C LEU A 188 -10.08 -12.12 7.80
N LEU A 189 -10.18 -12.61 6.56
CA LEU A 189 -9.91 -14.02 6.25
C LEU A 189 -8.40 -14.25 6.28
N ASN A 190 -7.96 -15.24 7.04
CA ASN A 190 -6.55 -15.60 7.16
C ASN A 190 -6.19 -16.76 6.20
N SER A 191 -6.26 -16.46 4.92
CA SER A 191 -5.99 -17.40 3.85
C SER A 191 -5.37 -16.71 2.66
N THR A 192 -4.41 -17.35 2.01
CA THR A 192 -3.80 -16.88 0.76
C THR A 192 -4.35 -17.59 -0.47
N TRP A 193 -5.16 -18.62 -0.27
CA TRP A 193 -5.86 -19.33 -1.33
C TRP A 193 -6.81 -18.41 -2.09
N ARG A 194 -7.10 -18.74 -3.33
CA ARG A 194 -8.14 -18.07 -4.10
C ARG A 194 -9.46 -18.13 -3.36
N ASN A 195 -10.00 -16.99 -3.04
CA ASN A 195 -11.23 -16.86 -2.29
C ASN A 195 -12.17 -15.84 -2.93
N ALA A 196 -13.45 -15.95 -2.63
CA ALA A 196 -14.47 -15.05 -3.13
C ALA A 196 -15.40 -14.59 -2.00
N PHE A 197 -15.86 -13.36 -2.11
CA PHE A 197 -16.82 -12.77 -1.19
C PHE A 197 -18.09 -12.39 -1.94
N ASP A 198 -19.21 -12.98 -1.56
CA ASP A 198 -20.55 -12.60 -1.98
C ASP A 198 -21.16 -11.72 -0.91
N CYS A 199 -21.32 -10.44 -1.20
CA CYS A 199 -21.78 -9.44 -0.24
C CYS A 199 -23.28 -9.19 -0.38
N GLY A 200 -24.09 -10.22 -0.29
CA GLY A 200 -25.56 -10.09 -0.45
C GLY A 200 -26.03 -10.04 -1.89
N ALA A 201 -25.24 -10.55 -2.85
CA ALA A 201 -25.65 -10.63 -4.25
C ALA A 201 -26.58 -11.84 -4.49
N LYS A 202 -26.25 -13.00 -3.91
CA LYS A 202 -27.08 -14.20 -3.96
C LYS A 202 -28.12 -14.24 -2.83
N ASP A 203 -27.66 -13.98 -1.61
CA ASP A 203 -28.49 -13.94 -0.42
C ASP A 203 -28.36 -12.54 0.21
N PRO A 204 -29.40 -11.70 0.15
CA PRO A 204 -29.34 -10.32 0.66
C PRO A 204 -29.09 -10.24 2.18
N ASP A 205 -29.28 -11.32 2.92
CA ASP A 205 -29.13 -11.38 4.36
C ASP A 205 -27.78 -11.98 4.80
N ALA A 206 -26.88 -12.26 3.85
CA ALA A 206 -25.58 -12.85 4.16
C ALA A 206 -24.41 -12.24 3.34
N LEU A 207 -23.28 -12.03 4.00
CA LEU A 207 -21.97 -11.94 3.38
C LEU A 207 -21.32 -13.31 3.47
N VAL A 208 -21.01 -13.93 2.34
CA VAL A 208 -20.42 -15.26 2.29
C VAL A 208 -19.00 -15.19 1.73
N CYS A 209 -18.04 -15.61 2.53
CA CYS A 209 -16.67 -15.84 2.11
C CYS A 209 -16.48 -17.34 1.80
N GLU A 210 -15.99 -17.67 0.62
CA GLU A 210 -15.77 -19.07 0.19
C GLU A 210 -14.43 -19.26 -0.51
N ALA A 211 -13.83 -20.43 -0.28
CA ALA A 211 -12.68 -20.94 -1.00
C ALA A 211 -12.83 -22.41 -1.30
N LYS A 212 -12.26 -22.88 -2.43
CA LYS A 212 -12.31 -24.30 -2.83
C LYS A 212 -11.36 -25.16 -2.03
N GLU A 213 -10.29 -24.56 -1.52
CA GLU A 213 -9.24 -25.20 -0.71
C GLU A 213 -8.88 -24.32 0.49
N GLY A 214 -8.25 -24.94 1.50
CA GLY A 214 -7.76 -24.24 2.69
C GLY A 214 -8.62 -24.48 3.93
N ASP A 215 -8.12 -23.98 5.05
CA ASP A 215 -8.69 -24.17 6.36
C ASP A 215 -9.58 -22.96 6.78
N ILE A 216 -10.48 -23.22 7.71
CA ILE A 216 -11.30 -22.18 8.32
C ILE A 216 -10.44 -21.45 9.37
N ASP A 217 -9.95 -20.28 9.00
CA ASP A 217 -9.17 -19.39 9.86
C ASP A 217 -9.51 -17.93 9.52
N PHE A 218 -10.05 -17.21 10.45
CA PHE A 218 -10.43 -15.81 10.25
C PHE A 218 -10.40 -15.02 11.55
N TYR A 219 -10.26 -13.71 11.41
CA TYR A 219 -10.39 -12.77 12.51
C TYR A 219 -11.73 -12.06 12.40
N VAL A 220 -12.37 -11.82 13.56
CA VAL A 220 -13.54 -10.97 13.68
C VAL A 220 -13.30 -9.96 14.79
N PHE A 221 -13.68 -8.70 14.52
CA PHE A 221 -13.43 -7.60 15.43
C PHE A 221 -14.60 -6.61 15.46
N THR A 222 -14.68 -5.81 16.54
CA THR A 222 -15.72 -4.81 16.71
C THR A 222 -15.13 -3.43 17.02
N GLY A 223 -15.79 -2.37 16.57
CA GLY A 223 -15.36 -1.00 16.81
C GLY A 223 -16.53 -0.02 16.71
N LYS A 224 -16.46 1.11 17.40
CA LYS A 224 -17.54 2.11 17.44
C LYS A 224 -17.79 2.81 16.09
N ASP A 225 -16.77 2.88 15.24
CA ASP A 225 -16.78 3.55 13.95
C ASP A 225 -15.73 2.95 13.02
N TYR A 226 -15.66 3.41 11.77
CA TYR A 226 -14.67 2.95 10.79
C TYR A 226 -13.23 3.23 11.22
N ARG A 227 -12.98 4.34 11.92
CA ARG A 227 -11.65 4.66 12.44
C ARG A 227 -11.17 3.61 13.44
N ALA A 228 -12.03 3.22 14.38
CA ALA A 228 -11.74 2.16 15.33
C ALA A 228 -11.54 0.79 14.65
N LEU A 229 -12.36 0.46 13.63
CA LEU A 229 -12.20 -0.78 12.88
C LEU A 229 -10.88 -0.82 12.10
N LEU A 230 -10.49 0.26 11.43
CA LEU A 230 -9.18 0.33 10.74
C LEU A 230 -8.01 0.34 11.72
N ASP A 231 -8.18 0.95 12.89
CA ASP A 231 -7.18 0.91 13.96
C ASP A 231 -6.88 -0.54 14.38
N ILE A 232 -7.91 -1.34 14.65
CA ILE A 232 -7.77 -2.75 15.03
C ILE A 232 -7.19 -3.56 13.88
N TYR A 233 -7.74 -3.41 12.67
CA TYR A 233 -7.26 -4.12 11.49
C TYR A 233 -5.77 -3.86 11.24
N THR A 234 -5.34 -2.60 11.29
CA THR A 234 -3.94 -2.26 11.04
C THR A 234 -3.02 -2.55 12.22
N GLN A 235 -3.53 -2.75 13.45
CA GLN A 235 -2.76 -3.38 14.51
C GLN A 235 -2.49 -4.85 14.20
N LEU A 236 -3.46 -5.56 13.65
CA LEU A 236 -3.36 -6.97 13.27
C LEU A 236 -2.48 -7.17 12.02
N ALA A 237 -2.77 -6.44 10.95
CA ALA A 237 -2.15 -6.61 9.64
C ALA A 237 -0.97 -5.66 9.37
N GLY A 238 -0.50 -4.95 10.38
CA GLY A 238 0.57 -3.96 10.30
C GLY A 238 0.09 -2.56 9.92
N ARG A 239 0.65 -1.55 10.60
CA ARG A 239 0.42 -0.14 10.31
C ARG A 239 1.01 0.26 8.95
N PRO A 240 0.41 1.19 8.21
CA PRO A 240 1.04 1.78 7.04
C PRO A 240 2.45 2.30 7.37
N ALA A 241 3.43 1.96 6.54
CA ALA A 241 4.78 2.48 6.68
C ALA A 241 4.78 4.00 6.48
N LEU A 242 5.52 4.74 7.31
CA LEU A 242 5.82 6.13 7.02
C LEU A 242 7.01 6.16 6.07
N LEU A 243 6.78 6.55 4.82
CA LEU A 243 7.83 6.66 3.81
C LEU A 243 8.82 7.76 4.18
N PRO A 244 10.04 7.76 3.61
CA PRO A 244 10.89 8.93 3.73
C PRO A 244 10.16 10.15 3.15
N VAL A 245 10.35 11.30 3.73
CA VAL A 245 9.55 12.50 3.37
C VAL A 245 9.62 12.85 1.88
N TRP A 246 10.78 12.65 1.25
CA TRP A 246 10.95 12.84 -0.18
C TRP A 246 10.15 11.83 -1.04
N GLY A 247 9.76 10.67 -0.48
CA GLY A 247 8.88 9.71 -1.13
C GLY A 247 7.45 10.24 -1.34
N TYR A 248 7.02 11.22 -0.53
CA TYR A 248 5.75 11.92 -0.73
C TYR A 248 5.86 13.08 -1.74
N GLY A 249 7.06 13.40 -2.23
CA GLY A 249 7.29 14.37 -3.30
C GLY A 249 6.77 13.90 -4.65
N PHE A 250 7.59 14.05 -5.67
CA PHE A 250 7.27 13.59 -7.02
C PHE A 250 8.35 12.64 -7.53
N THR A 251 7.91 11.51 -8.09
CA THR A 251 8.74 10.51 -8.74
C THR A 251 8.52 10.58 -10.24
N TYR A 252 9.58 10.80 -10.99
CA TYR A 252 9.60 10.74 -12.43
C TYR A 252 10.37 9.50 -12.89
N VAL A 253 9.73 8.62 -13.64
CA VAL A 253 10.33 7.44 -14.21
C VAL A 253 10.63 7.70 -15.68
N CYS A 254 11.90 7.56 -16.05
CA CYS A 254 12.40 7.89 -17.39
C CYS A 254 11.97 6.86 -18.46
N ASN A 255 12.17 7.23 -19.71
CA ASN A 255 12.02 6.30 -20.82
C ASN A 255 13.01 5.12 -20.68
N GLN A 256 12.58 3.92 -21.02
CA GLN A 256 13.39 2.69 -20.90
C GLN A 256 14.68 2.71 -21.75
N ASN A 257 14.76 3.56 -22.76
CA ASN A 257 15.90 3.66 -23.66
C ASN A 257 16.91 4.73 -23.24
N ILE A 258 16.71 5.39 -22.11
CA ILE A 258 17.59 6.45 -21.62
C ILE A 258 19.01 5.92 -21.30
N ASP A 259 19.99 6.80 -21.41
CA ASP A 259 21.36 6.59 -20.95
C ASP A 259 21.73 7.56 -19.82
N GLN A 260 22.93 7.44 -19.25
CA GLN A 260 23.39 8.26 -18.14
C GLN A 260 23.46 9.75 -18.45
N TYR A 261 23.74 10.14 -19.71
CA TYR A 261 23.85 11.55 -20.11
C TYR A 261 22.48 12.19 -20.22
N ASN A 262 21.53 11.51 -20.89
CA ASN A 262 20.17 11.95 -21.01
C ASN A 262 19.45 11.93 -19.66
N LEU A 263 19.74 10.96 -18.79
CA LEU A 263 19.21 10.91 -17.42
C LEU A 263 19.59 12.16 -16.62
N VAL A 264 20.87 12.54 -16.64
CA VAL A 264 21.33 13.76 -15.95
C VAL A 264 20.75 15.00 -16.61
N ASN A 265 20.64 15.03 -17.95
CA ASN A 265 20.02 16.14 -18.67
C ASN A 265 18.52 16.27 -18.28
N GLU A 266 17.75 15.19 -18.21
CA GLU A 266 16.35 15.24 -17.77
C GLU A 266 16.23 15.75 -16.33
N ALA A 267 17.11 15.32 -15.43
CA ALA A 267 17.17 15.82 -14.07
C ALA A 267 17.45 17.35 -14.02
N LEU A 268 18.35 17.86 -14.88
CA LEU A 268 18.62 19.29 -15.01
C LEU A 268 17.38 20.05 -15.57
N GLN A 269 16.65 19.47 -16.55
CA GLN A 269 15.44 20.11 -17.09
C GLN A 269 14.40 20.37 -15.98
N PHE A 270 14.26 19.49 -14.99
CA PHE A 270 13.39 19.74 -13.83
C PHE A 270 13.86 20.99 -13.05
N ARG A 271 15.16 21.15 -12.85
CA ARG A 271 15.72 22.30 -12.10
C ARG A 271 15.63 23.60 -12.88
N ASP A 272 16.05 23.59 -14.15
CA ASP A 272 16.10 24.75 -15.02
C ASP A 272 14.71 25.34 -15.32
N ARG A 273 13.68 24.48 -15.31
CA ARG A 273 12.29 24.85 -15.60
C ARG A 273 11.44 25.07 -14.36
N ASP A 274 12.04 25.06 -13.17
CA ASP A 274 11.33 25.23 -11.90
C ASP A 274 10.20 24.19 -11.73
N LEU A 275 10.51 22.90 -11.99
CA LEU A 275 9.64 21.76 -11.81
C LEU A 275 10.13 20.95 -10.59
N PRO A 276 9.45 21.00 -9.45
CA PRO A 276 9.86 20.23 -8.27
C PRO A 276 9.82 18.72 -8.53
N CYS A 277 10.91 18.02 -8.15
CA CYS A 277 11.02 16.56 -8.26
C CYS A 277 12.10 16.03 -7.31
N ASP A 278 11.88 14.89 -6.65
CA ASP A 278 12.85 14.25 -5.75
C ASP A 278 13.43 12.96 -6.30
N VAL A 279 12.65 12.16 -7.01
CA VAL A 279 13.05 10.82 -7.43
C VAL A 279 13.08 10.74 -8.96
N ILE A 280 14.19 10.23 -9.49
CA ILE A 280 14.30 9.88 -10.90
C ILE A 280 14.51 8.36 -11.01
N GLY A 281 13.67 7.70 -11.80
CA GLY A 281 13.60 6.26 -11.93
C GLY A 281 14.13 5.77 -13.28
N LEU A 282 14.76 4.63 -13.26
CA LEU A 282 15.19 3.90 -14.45
C LEU A 282 14.30 2.68 -14.65
N GLU A 283 13.84 2.49 -15.88
CA GLU A 283 13.10 1.33 -16.38
C GLU A 283 14.07 0.20 -16.78
N PRO A 284 13.63 -1.02 -17.17
CA PRO A 284 14.45 -2.21 -17.36
C PRO A 284 15.72 -2.03 -18.21
N GLY A 285 15.76 -1.00 -19.06
CA GLY A 285 16.92 -0.67 -19.90
C GLY A 285 18.20 -0.31 -19.14
N TRP A 286 18.15 -0.13 -17.82
CA TRP A 286 19.36 0.06 -17.00
C TRP A 286 20.18 -1.22 -16.84
N MET A 287 19.55 -2.40 -17.00
CA MET A 287 20.19 -3.69 -16.81
C MET A 287 20.95 -4.15 -18.06
N GLN A 288 22.06 -4.84 -17.88
CA GLN A 288 22.86 -5.42 -18.96
C GLN A 288 22.06 -6.42 -19.81
N THR A 289 21.28 -7.26 -19.16
CA THR A 289 20.26 -8.08 -19.81
C THR A 289 18.91 -7.42 -19.57
N PHE A 290 18.21 -7.09 -20.62
CA PHE A 290 16.89 -6.45 -20.53
C PHE A 290 15.88 -7.36 -19.83
N TYR A 291 15.13 -6.85 -18.86
CA TYR A 291 14.26 -7.62 -17.98
C TYR A 291 15.00 -8.74 -17.23
N ASP A 292 16.21 -8.47 -16.74
CA ASP A 292 16.97 -9.45 -15.99
C ASP A 292 16.36 -9.65 -14.60
N ALA A 293 15.68 -10.78 -14.39
CA ALA A 293 15.12 -11.19 -13.11
C ALA A 293 16.15 -11.90 -12.21
N SER A 294 17.37 -12.13 -12.72
CA SER A 294 18.35 -12.94 -12.03
C SER A 294 19.05 -12.21 -10.88
N VAL A 295 19.68 -13.00 -10.01
CA VAL A 295 20.57 -12.50 -8.94
C VAL A 295 21.87 -11.90 -9.47
N TYR A 296 22.21 -12.16 -10.73
CA TYR A 296 23.44 -11.70 -11.38
C TYR A 296 23.27 -10.42 -12.20
N LYS A 297 22.16 -9.71 -12.02
CA LYS A 297 21.93 -8.48 -12.77
C LYS A 297 23.04 -7.47 -12.57
N GLU A 298 23.39 -6.83 -13.66
CA GLU A 298 24.47 -5.83 -13.74
C GLU A 298 23.97 -4.59 -14.47
N TRP A 299 24.68 -3.47 -14.27
CA TRP A 299 24.46 -2.28 -15.07
C TRP A 299 24.76 -2.53 -16.54
N ASN A 300 23.94 -1.99 -17.41
CA ASN A 300 24.27 -1.88 -18.83
C ASN A 300 25.42 -0.88 -19.00
N GLN A 301 26.65 -1.38 -19.11
CA GLN A 301 27.86 -0.57 -19.12
C GLN A 301 27.95 0.38 -20.33
N ALA A 302 27.24 0.10 -21.43
CA ALA A 302 27.16 0.98 -22.58
C ALA A 302 26.27 2.22 -22.30
N ARG A 303 25.28 2.09 -21.41
CA ARG A 303 24.35 3.16 -21.05
C ARG A 303 24.71 3.82 -19.73
N PHE A 304 25.12 3.03 -18.73
CA PHE A 304 25.34 3.44 -17.33
C PHE A 304 26.68 2.94 -16.85
N TYR A 305 27.73 3.70 -17.12
CA TYR A 305 29.09 3.27 -16.81
C TYR A 305 29.46 3.46 -15.35
N PHE A 306 29.86 2.38 -14.70
CA PHE A 306 30.49 2.37 -13.37
C PHE A 306 31.97 1.96 -13.52
N PRO A 307 32.92 2.85 -13.21
CA PRO A 307 34.32 2.52 -13.31
C PRO A 307 34.72 1.54 -12.19
N TYR A 308 35.54 0.54 -12.56
CA TYR A 308 36.03 -0.48 -11.62
C TYR A 308 36.83 0.08 -10.44
N TRP A 309 37.50 1.22 -10.65
CA TRP A 309 38.30 1.92 -9.65
C TRP A 309 37.46 2.80 -8.72
N ALA A 310 36.21 3.06 -9.01
CA ALA A 310 35.28 3.81 -8.18
C ALA A 310 33.93 3.08 -8.11
N PRO A 311 33.88 1.97 -7.37
CA PRO A 311 32.68 1.11 -7.32
C PRO A 311 31.47 1.77 -6.64
N LYS A 312 31.69 2.85 -5.89
CA LYS A 312 30.62 3.68 -5.32
C LYS A 312 30.20 4.76 -6.31
N GLY A 313 28.91 5.12 -6.32
CA GLY A 313 28.33 6.00 -7.33
C GLY A 313 28.79 7.46 -7.36
N ASP A 314 29.66 7.91 -6.45
CA ASP A 314 30.04 9.33 -6.28
C ASP A 314 30.65 9.98 -7.52
N HIS A 315 31.40 9.23 -8.30
CA HIS A 315 32.08 9.67 -9.53
C HIS A 315 31.34 9.28 -10.81
N THR A 316 30.05 8.95 -10.70
CA THR A 316 29.19 8.55 -11.81
C THR A 316 28.01 9.52 -11.96
N PHE A 317 27.10 9.20 -12.88
CA PHE A 317 25.83 9.89 -13.03
C PHE A 317 25.02 9.94 -11.71
N VAL A 318 25.16 8.92 -10.84
CA VAL A 318 24.46 8.89 -9.53
C VAL A 318 24.95 10.02 -8.63
N GLY A 319 26.27 10.26 -8.59
CA GLY A 319 26.84 11.40 -7.87
C GLY A 319 26.39 12.74 -8.45
N ALA A 320 26.23 12.84 -9.78
CA ALA A 320 25.68 14.02 -10.42
C ALA A 320 24.22 14.28 -10.01
N LEU A 321 23.36 13.26 -10.05
CA LEU A 321 21.97 13.31 -9.61
C LEU A 321 21.86 13.76 -8.13
N ARG A 322 22.68 13.16 -7.25
CA ARG A 322 22.66 13.50 -5.83
C ARG A 322 23.02 14.97 -5.57
N ARG A 323 24.01 15.52 -6.29
CA ARG A 323 24.40 16.94 -6.14
C ARG A 323 23.30 17.92 -6.52
N ILE A 324 22.40 17.53 -7.40
CA ILE A 324 21.25 18.35 -7.80
C ILE A 324 19.95 17.93 -7.09
N GLY A 325 20.05 17.09 -6.02
CA GLY A 325 18.96 16.75 -5.10
C GLY A 325 18.04 15.64 -5.56
N PHE A 326 18.49 14.75 -6.48
CA PHE A 326 17.71 13.58 -6.90
C PHE A 326 18.13 12.30 -6.18
N LYS A 327 17.15 11.44 -5.93
CA LYS A 327 17.27 10.05 -5.48
C LYS A 327 17.03 9.15 -6.68
N LEU A 328 17.85 8.10 -6.80
CA LEU A 328 17.76 7.13 -7.89
C LEU A 328 16.83 5.99 -7.51
N SER A 329 15.84 5.72 -8.37
CA SER A 329 14.99 4.53 -8.32
C SER A 329 15.36 3.55 -9.42
N LEU A 330 15.41 2.25 -9.08
CA LEU A 330 15.64 1.18 -10.04
C LEU A 330 14.40 0.29 -10.19
N TRP A 331 14.01 0.06 -11.43
CA TRP A 331 12.99 -0.92 -11.75
C TRP A 331 13.53 -2.34 -11.55
N LEU A 332 12.73 -3.19 -10.93
CA LEU A 332 13.01 -4.60 -10.71
C LEU A 332 11.81 -5.43 -11.17
N CYS A 333 12.09 -6.58 -11.74
CA CYS A 333 11.11 -7.62 -12.03
C CYS A 333 11.06 -8.60 -10.86
N CYS A 334 9.90 -9.16 -10.63
CA CYS A 334 9.69 -10.22 -9.66
C CYS A 334 9.59 -11.60 -10.31
N ASP A 335 10.31 -11.85 -11.37
CA ASP A 335 10.38 -13.19 -11.95
C ASP A 335 11.14 -14.14 -11.00
N TYR A 336 10.39 -14.61 -10.02
CA TYR A 336 10.86 -15.45 -8.93
C TYR A 336 11.35 -16.84 -9.41
N ASP A 337 10.83 -17.31 -10.53
CA ASP A 337 11.18 -18.61 -11.09
C ASP A 337 12.61 -18.59 -11.61
N LEU A 338 12.93 -17.61 -12.43
CA LEU A 338 14.25 -17.49 -13.02
C LEU A 338 15.29 -17.16 -11.95
N THR A 339 14.97 -16.26 -11.05
CA THR A 339 15.82 -15.89 -9.91
C THR A 339 16.23 -17.10 -9.09
N ARG A 340 15.27 -17.92 -8.69
CA ARG A 340 15.55 -19.12 -7.88
C ARG A 340 16.34 -20.17 -8.62
N TYR A 341 16.04 -20.39 -9.89
CA TYR A 341 16.82 -21.29 -10.71
C TYR A 341 18.29 -20.87 -10.82
N GLU A 342 18.56 -19.59 -11.05
CA GLU A 342 19.92 -19.06 -11.14
C GLU A 342 20.65 -19.11 -9.80
N GLU A 343 19.99 -18.84 -8.69
CA GLU A 343 20.53 -19.04 -7.34
C GLU A 343 20.94 -20.49 -7.11
N GLN A 344 20.09 -21.44 -7.49
CA GLN A 344 20.41 -22.89 -7.38
C GLN A 344 21.62 -23.27 -8.25
N CYS A 345 21.73 -22.69 -9.45
CA CYS A 345 22.88 -22.91 -10.30
C CYS A 345 24.16 -22.35 -9.67
N ALA A 346 24.10 -21.14 -9.07
CA ALA A 346 25.21 -20.52 -8.39
C ALA A 346 25.66 -21.32 -7.15
N ALA A 347 24.72 -21.82 -6.39
CA ALA A 347 24.99 -22.68 -5.24
C ALA A 347 25.47 -24.09 -5.61
N GLY A 348 25.55 -24.43 -6.90
CA GLY A 348 25.98 -25.76 -7.38
C GLY A 348 24.92 -26.86 -7.25
N LEU A 349 23.69 -26.50 -6.84
CA LEU A 349 22.58 -27.44 -6.67
C LEU A 349 21.93 -27.80 -8.00
N ALA A 350 21.85 -26.84 -8.93
CA ALA A 350 21.48 -27.08 -10.31
C ALA A 350 22.76 -27.17 -11.14
N LYS A 351 22.90 -28.20 -11.95
CA LYS A 351 24.08 -28.39 -12.80
C LYS A 351 24.10 -27.34 -13.89
N LYS A 352 25.15 -26.52 -13.94
CA LYS A 352 25.43 -25.64 -15.07
C LYS A 352 25.44 -26.46 -16.38
N GLY A 353 24.55 -26.13 -17.32
CA GLY A 353 24.34 -26.93 -18.52
C GLY A 353 23.57 -28.23 -18.29
N GLY A 354 23.01 -28.46 -17.10
CA GLY A 354 22.09 -29.53 -16.82
C GLY A 354 20.81 -29.42 -17.67
N ARG A 355 20.06 -30.51 -17.70
CA ARG A 355 18.83 -30.63 -18.48
C ARG A 355 17.92 -29.46 -18.18
N GLN A 356 17.60 -28.70 -19.20
CA GLN A 356 16.61 -27.64 -19.13
C GLN A 356 15.28 -28.27 -18.68
N ILE A 357 14.70 -27.75 -17.62
CA ILE A 357 13.40 -28.20 -17.15
C ILE A 357 12.38 -27.67 -18.16
N GLU A 358 11.73 -28.55 -18.89
CA GLU A 358 10.68 -28.18 -19.84
C GLU A 358 9.37 -27.94 -19.11
N MET A 359 8.61 -26.95 -19.56
CA MET A 359 7.25 -26.69 -19.07
C MET A 359 6.40 -27.93 -19.31
N PRO A 360 5.62 -28.43 -18.34
CA PRO A 360 4.62 -29.47 -18.60
C PRO A 360 3.65 -29.05 -19.70
N ALA A 361 3.22 -30.04 -20.49
CA ALA A 361 2.27 -29.80 -21.55
C ALA A 361 0.95 -29.24 -20.96
N GLY A 362 0.45 -28.14 -21.54
CA GLY A 362 -0.81 -27.50 -21.13
C GLY A 362 -0.66 -26.31 -20.19
N ILE A 363 0.56 -25.93 -19.76
CA ILE A 363 0.77 -24.69 -19.05
C ILE A 363 0.84 -23.53 -20.06
N THR A 364 -0.02 -22.55 -19.88
CA THR A 364 -0.01 -21.32 -20.68
C THR A 364 1.09 -20.39 -20.18
N GLU A 365 2.00 -20.00 -21.06
CA GLU A 365 2.96 -18.96 -20.80
C GLU A 365 2.22 -17.63 -20.56
N THR A 366 2.66 -16.84 -19.58
CA THR A 366 2.14 -15.49 -19.39
C THR A 366 2.72 -14.56 -20.45
N TRP A 367 2.11 -13.41 -20.65
CA TRP A 367 2.65 -12.40 -21.56
C TRP A 367 4.03 -11.87 -21.11
N GLU A 368 4.34 -11.98 -19.83
CA GLU A 368 5.63 -11.64 -19.23
C GLU A 368 6.71 -12.60 -19.68
N ASP A 369 6.40 -13.90 -19.67
CA ASP A 369 7.29 -14.93 -20.20
C ASP A 369 7.67 -14.64 -21.65
N ASP A 370 6.80 -13.95 -22.35
CA ASP A 370 7.00 -13.53 -23.72
C ASP A 370 7.92 -12.32 -23.91
N ARG A 371 8.10 -11.49 -22.87
CA ARG A 371 8.88 -10.24 -22.91
C ARG A 371 10.23 -10.36 -22.25
N ILE A 372 10.35 -11.19 -21.22
CA ILE A 372 11.58 -11.35 -20.47
C ILE A 372 12.70 -11.89 -21.38
N GLY A 373 13.80 -11.16 -21.44
CA GLY A 373 14.94 -11.45 -22.31
C GLY A 373 14.81 -10.96 -23.75
N ALA A 374 13.76 -10.22 -24.11
CA ALA A 374 13.71 -9.51 -25.38
C ALA A 374 14.48 -8.19 -25.26
N ASP A 375 15.70 -8.17 -25.79
CA ASP A 375 16.43 -6.92 -26.03
C ASP A 375 15.59 -6.05 -27.00
N PRO A 376 15.24 -4.79 -26.64
CA PRO A 376 14.48 -3.89 -27.51
C PRO A 376 15.12 -3.70 -28.88
N VAL A 377 16.46 -3.74 -28.95
CA VAL A 377 17.20 -3.68 -30.22
C VAL A 377 17.01 -4.95 -31.06
N GLN A 378 16.77 -6.10 -30.42
CA GLN A 378 16.47 -7.36 -31.11
C GLN A 378 14.96 -7.49 -31.43
N ALA A 379 14.10 -6.97 -30.60
CA ALA A 379 12.65 -6.89 -30.88
C ALA A 379 12.36 -6.00 -32.10
N ALA A 380 13.12 -4.92 -32.28
CA ALA A 380 13.04 -4.05 -33.45
C ALA A 380 13.52 -4.70 -34.77
N LYS A 381 14.25 -5.82 -34.70
CA LYS A 381 14.78 -6.54 -35.87
C LYS A 381 13.82 -7.58 -36.47
N GLY A 382 12.58 -7.68 -36.00
CA GLY A 382 11.51 -8.48 -36.58
C GLY A 382 11.38 -9.93 -36.07
N PRO A 383 10.36 -10.69 -36.49
CA PRO A 383 9.86 -11.88 -35.82
C PRO A 383 10.72 -13.17 -35.95
N LYS A 384 11.97 -13.07 -36.36
CA LYS A 384 12.85 -14.24 -36.60
C LYS A 384 13.97 -14.43 -35.56
N ALA A 385 14.10 -13.58 -34.55
CA ALA A 385 14.99 -13.87 -33.43
C ALA A 385 14.38 -15.07 -32.68
N LYS A 386 15.02 -16.23 -32.75
CA LYS A 386 14.65 -17.39 -31.92
C LYS A 386 14.71 -16.93 -30.46
N ARG A 387 13.55 -16.70 -29.85
CA ARG A 387 13.42 -16.47 -28.43
C ARG A 387 14.16 -17.57 -27.69
N ARG A 388 15.22 -17.23 -26.99
CA ARG A 388 15.73 -18.08 -25.92
C ARG A 388 14.73 -17.92 -24.76
N SER A 389 13.74 -18.78 -24.71
CA SER A 389 12.89 -18.91 -23.55
C SER A 389 13.78 -19.36 -22.39
N ARG A 390 14.20 -18.42 -21.55
CA ARG A 390 14.86 -18.71 -20.27
C ARG A 390 13.87 -19.34 -19.29
N HIS A 391 12.57 -19.10 -19.50
CA HIS A 391 11.50 -19.45 -18.58
C HIS A 391 11.23 -20.94 -18.40
N LYS A 392 11.43 -21.73 -19.45
CA LYS A 392 11.18 -23.17 -19.38
C LYS A 392 12.00 -23.89 -18.31
N SER A 393 13.12 -23.31 -17.90
CA SER A 393 14.00 -23.90 -16.90
C SER A 393 13.75 -23.43 -15.47
N ALA A 394 13.05 -22.29 -15.29
CA ALA A 394 12.83 -21.67 -13.99
C ALA A 394 11.56 -22.11 -13.29
N MET A 395 10.68 -22.78 -14.00
CA MET A 395 9.35 -23.15 -13.59
C MET A 395 9.27 -23.92 -12.26
N TYR A 396 10.31 -24.67 -11.92
CA TYR A 396 10.42 -25.43 -10.66
C TYR A 396 11.32 -24.75 -9.63
N ALA A 397 11.69 -23.49 -9.88
CA ALA A 397 12.39 -22.72 -8.88
C ALA A 397 11.58 -22.59 -7.59
N ARG A 398 12.26 -22.35 -6.49
CA ARG A 398 11.65 -22.35 -5.16
C ARG A 398 11.67 -20.93 -4.61
N LEU A 399 10.54 -20.47 -4.07
CA LEU A 399 10.49 -19.21 -3.35
C LEU A 399 11.44 -19.27 -2.16
N TYR A 400 12.27 -18.27 -2.03
CA TYR A 400 13.09 -18.02 -0.86
C TYR A 400 12.46 -16.91 0.01
N CYS A 401 12.46 -17.12 1.32
CA CYS A 401 12.03 -16.14 2.30
C CYS A 401 13.06 -16.08 3.44
N PRO A 402 13.37 -14.90 3.99
CA PRO A 402 14.35 -14.78 5.09
C PRO A 402 14.01 -15.59 6.33
N GLU A 403 12.74 -15.88 6.55
CA GLU A 403 12.26 -16.69 7.67
C GLU A 403 12.33 -18.19 7.42
N ASP A 404 12.58 -18.62 6.18
CA ASP A 404 12.82 -20.02 5.87
C ASP A 404 14.29 -20.37 6.12
N ASP A 405 14.55 -21.55 6.67
CA ASP A 405 15.89 -22.09 6.67
C ASP A 405 16.42 -22.10 5.23
N CYS A 406 17.50 -21.39 5.00
CA CYS A 406 18.07 -21.27 3.69
C CYS A 406 18.78 -22.59 3.33
N PRO A 407 18.18 -23.46 2.52
CA PRO A 407 18.84 -24.70 2.14
C PRO A 407 20.07 -24.35 1.32
N ASP A 408 21.18 -25.00 1.64
CA ASP A 408 22.37 -25.02 0.78
C ASP A 408 23.10 -23.68 0.65
N GLY A 409 23.00 -22.79 1.66
CA GLY A 409 23.75 -21.54 1.73
C GLY A 409 23.30 -20.45 0.74
N MET A 410 22.07 -20.54 0.24
CA MET A 410 21.49 -19.52 -0.63
C MET A 410 21.14 -18.25 0.17
N LEU A 411 21.40 -17.09 -0.40
CA LEU A 411 21.17 -15.80 0.25
C LEU A 411 19.76 -15.26 -0.04
N PRO A 412 19.19 -14.46 0.88
CA PRO A 412 17.99 -13.69 0.61
C PRO A 412 18.12 -12.83 -0.65
N TRP A 413 17.03 -12.66 -1.38
CA TRP A 413 17.03 -11.87 -2.63
C TRP A 413 17.65 -10.49 -2.47
N PHE A 414 17.34 -9.76 -1.39
CA PHE A 414 17.89 -8.43 -1.17
C PHE A 414 19.42 -8.40 -1.04
N GLU A 415 20.04 -9.47 -0.57
CA GLU A 415 21.51 -9.56 -0.46
C GLU A 415 22.20 -9.30 -1.81
N HIS A 416 21.59 -9.73 -2.91
CA HIS A 416 22.10 -9.54 -4.27
C HIS A 416 21.90 -8.09 -4.77
N LEU A 417 21.08 -7.28 -4.10
CA LEU A 417 20.79 -5.89 -4.46
C LEU A 417 21.63 -4.88 -3.67
N LYS A 418 22.31 -5.28 -2.60
CA LYS A 418 23.14 -4.39 -1.76
C LYS A 418 24.15 -3.60 -2.57
N LYS A 419 24.74 -4.19 -3.61
CA LYS A 419 25.68 -3.51 -4.50
C LYS A 419 25.10 -2.26 -5.17
N PHE A 420 23.83 -2.29 -5.54
CA PHE A 420 23.16 -1.14 -6.16
C PHE A 420 22.83 -0.06 -5.12
N VAL A 421 22.53 -0.47 -3.89
CA VAL A 421 22.36 0.47 -2.76
C VAL A 421 23.68 1.16 -2.45
N ASP A 422 24.81 0.42 -2.41
CA ASP A 422 26.15 0.99 -2.22
C ASP A 422 26.55 1.93 -3.36
N GLN A 423 26.07 1.67 -4.57
CA GLN A 423 26.24 2.52 -5.74
C GLN A 423 25.30 3.72 -5.77
N GLY A 424 24.34 3.81 -4.83
CA GLY A 424 23.53 4.99 -4.57
C GLY A 424 22.06 4.88 -4.97
N ALA A 425 21.54 3.69 -5.29
CA ALA A 425 20.10 3.47 -5.42
C ALA A 425 19.43 3.64 -4.04
N GLN A 426 18.35 4.42 -3.98
CA GLN A 426 17.64 4.74 -2.75
C GLN A 426 16.16 4.33 -2.80
N CYS A 427 15.69 3.92 -3.98
CA CYS A 427 14.31 3.56 -4.24
C CYS A 427 14.25 2.38 -5.20
N PHE A 428 13.25 1.52 -5.08
CA PHE A 428 13.02 0.40 -5.97
C PHE A 428 11.56 0.32 -6.41
N LYS A 429 11.35 0.18 -7.73
CA LYS A 429 10.06 -0.12 -8.34
C LYS A 429 9.98 -1.63 -8.55
N LEU A 430 9.01 -2.29 -7.91
CA LEU A 430 8.76 -3.72 -8.04
C LEU A 430 7.61 -3.93 -9.01
N ASP A 431 7.93 -4.19 -10.25
CA ASP A 431 6.96 -4.45 -11.30
C ASP A 431 6.75 -5.96 -11.51
N GLY A 432 5.66 -6.35 -12.17
CA GLY A 432 5.33 -7.74 -12.42
C GLY A 432 4.77 -8.50 -11.22
N CYS A 433 4.80 -7.95 -9.99
CA CYS A 433 4.25 -8.60 -8.80
C CYS A 433 2.74 -8.91 -8.88
N ASN A 434 2.04 -8.31 -9.84
CA ASN A 434 0.62 -8.52 -10.14
C ASN A 434 0.39 -9.38 -11.40
N GLN A 435 1.44 -9.95 -11.98
CA GLN A 435 1.43 -10.58 -13.31
C GLN A 435 1.79 -12.07 -13.28
N PHE A 436 1.55 -12.74 -12.15
CA PHE A 436 1.82 -14.15 -12.02
C PHE A 436 0.97 -15.01 -12.94
N GLY A 437 1.63 -15.89 -13.68
CA GLY A 437 0.97 -17.00 -14.32
C GLY A 437 0.55 -18.07 -13.32
N GLU A 438 -0.40 -18.90 -13.72
CA GLU A 438 -0.82 -20.06 -12.96
C GLU A 438 -0.02 -21.27 -13.43
N HIS A 439 0.76 -21.87 -12.52
CA HIS A 439 1.58 -23.05 -12.80
C HIS A 439 1.29 -24.13 -11.75
N PRO A 440 0.23 -24.92 -11.94
CA PRO A 440 -0.30 -25.83 -10.91
C PRO A 440 0.71 -26.89 -10.44
N ASP A 441 1.70 -27.21 -11.27
CA ASP A 441 2.73 -28.21 -10.95
C ASP A 441 4.00 -27.59 -10.33
N ARG A 442 4.01 -26.29 -10.07
CA ARG A 442 5.16 -25.61 -9.49
C ARG A 442 5.35 -26.03 -8.04
N ALA A 443 6.59 -26.38 -7.68
CA ALA A 443 6.99 -26.73 -6.33
C ALA A 443 7.75 -25.57 -5.67
N TRP A 444 7.26 -25.11 -4.54
CA TRP A 444 7.89 -24.07 -3.74
C TRP A 444 8.78 -24.66 -2.63
N ALA A 445 9.84 -23.97 -2.25
CA ALA A 445 10.78 -24.40 -1.22
C ALA A 445 10.10 -24.62 0.14
N ASN A 446 9.09 -23.81 0.45
CA ASN A 446 8.29 -23.92 1.67
C ASN A 446 7.26 -25.05 1.65
N GLY A 447 7.16 -25.81 0.54
CA GLY A 447 6.20 -26.88 0.36
C GLY A 447 4.77 -26.47 0.01
N MET A 448 4.52 -25.16 -0.18
CA MET A 448 3.22 -24.66 -0.65
C MET A 448 3.02 -25.01 -2.13
N CYS A 449 1.77 -25.10 -2.56
CA CYS A 449 1.43 -25.20 -3.98
C CYS A 449 1.33 -23.77 -4.59
N ASP A 450 1.30 -23.72 -5.90
CA ASP A 450 1.28 -22.46 -6.63
C ASP A 450 0.03 -21.61 -6.32
N GLU A 451 -1.14 -22.24 -6.21
CA GLU A 451 -2.40 -21.56 -5.90
C GLU A 451 -2.40 -20.91 -4.52
N GLU A 452 -1.70 -21.51 -3.54
CA GLU A 452 -1.54 -20.93 -2.20
C GLU A 452 -0.50 -19.80 -2.20
N MET A 453 0.56 -19.91 -3.02
CA MET A 453 1.60 -18.90 -3.13
C MET A 453 1.20 -17.69 -3.94
N HIS A 454 0.25 -17.78 -4.85
CA HIS A 454 -0.10 -16.72 -5.80
C HIS A 454 -0.41 -15.37 -5.12
N ASN A 455 -1.30 -15.35 -4.14
CA ASN A 455 -1.62 -14.13 -3.38
C ASN A 455 -0.56 -13.79 -2.32
N LEU A 456 0.27 -14.75 -1.92
CA LEU A 456 1.29 -14.56 -0.88
C LEU A 456 2.61 -14.04 -1.43
N TYR A 457 2.98 -14.43 -2.65
CA TYR A 457 4.30 -14.18 -3.20
C TYR A 457 4.67 -12.70 -3.22
N ALA A 458 3.82 -11.85 -3.83
CA ALA A 458 4.06 -10.41 -3.90
C ALA A 458 4.33 -9.81 -2.51
N LEU A 459 3.51 -10.21 -1.54
CA LEU A 459 3.60 -9.72 -0.16
C LEU A 459 4.91 -10.12 0.53
N VAL A 460 5.37 -11.37 0.34
CA VAL A 460 6.64 -11.85 0.91
C VAL A 460 7.83 -11.17 0.22
N TYR A 461 7.75 -10.99 -1.10
CA TYR A 461 8.76 -10.27 -1.86
C TYR A 461 8.86 -8.80 -1.43
N ASP A 462 7.74 -8.11 -1.30
CA ASP A 462 7.65 -6.74 -0.80
C ASP A 462 8.25 -6.60 0.61
N LYS A 463 7.92 -7.55 1.50
CA LYS A 463 8.51 -7.62 2.85
C LYS A 463 10.03 -7.77 2.80
N GLN A 464 10.52 -8.72 2.01
CA GLN A 464 11.96 -8.99 1.88
C GLN A 464 12.71 -7.74 1.39
N MET A 465 12.19 -7.08 0.36
CA MET A 465 12.80 -5.89 -0.21
C MET A 465 12.83 -4.72 0.77
N ALA A 466 11.69 -4.45 1.41
CA ALA A 466 11.58 -3.33 2.35
C ALA A 466 12.45 -3.56 3.60
N ARG A 467 12.33 -4.73 4.23
CA ARG A 467 13.09 -5.05 5.44
C ARG A 467 14.59 -5.17 5.15
N GLY A 468 14.96 -5.81 4.05
CA GLY A 468 16.36 -5.88 3.63
C GLY A 468 16.99 -4.49 3.46
N PHE A 469 16.29 -3.56 2.81
CA PHE A 469 16.76 -2.18 2.67
C PHE A 469 16.85 -1.46 4.03
N GLU A 470 15.82 -1.58 4.86
CA GLU A 470 15.77 -0.96 6.19
C GLU A 470 16.89 -1.47 7.10
N ASP A 471 17.08 -2.78 7.16
CA ASP A 471 18.09 -3.43 8.01
C ASP A 471 19.52 -3.10 7.53
N TYR A 472 19.74 -3.02 6.22
CA TYR A 472 21.04 -2.70 5.65
C TYR A 472 21.42 -1.23 5.81
N THR A 473 20.46 -0.32 5.64
CA THR A 473 20.74 1.12 5.60
C THR A 473 20.39 1.86 6.90
N GLY A 474 19.58 1.30 7.77
CA GLY A 474 18.97 1.99 8.91
C GLY A 474 17.96 3.06 8.52
N LYS A 475 17.54 3.11 7.24
CA LYS A 475 16.64 4.14 6.67
C LYS A 475 15.32 3.54 6.25
N ARG A 476 14.30 4.38 6.17
CA ARG A 476 13.00 4.01 5.60
C ARG A 476 13.15 3.61 4.15
N ALA A 477 12.52 2.51 3.78
CA ALA A 477 12.45 2.09 2.40
C ALA A 477 11.46 2.96 1.60
N MET A 478 11.86 3.41 0.42
CA MET A 478 10.95 3.83 -0.63
C MET A 478 10.94 2.73 -1.70
N VAL A 479 10.26 1.65 -1.37
CA VAL A 479 9.94 0.56 -2.29
C VAL A 479 8.48 0.71 -2.65
N TYR A 480 8.16 0.59 -3.95
CA TYR A 480 6.77 0.62 -4.40
C TYR A 480 6.50 -0.52 -5.37
N SER A 481 5.36 -1.18 -5.17
CA SER A 481 4.98 -2.44 -5.81
C SER A 481 3.67 -2.32 -6.58
N ALA A 482 3.56 -3.08 -7.68
CA ALA A 482 2.31 -3.21 -8.43
C ALA A 482 1.36 -4.26 -7.81
N GLY A 483 1.85 -5.11 -6.91
CA GLY A 483 1.07 -6.21 -6.32
C GLY A 483 1.13 -6.20 -4.80
N GLY A 484 0.29 -7.02 -4.18
CA GLY A 484 0.27 -7.20 -2.75
C GLY A 484 -0.99 -7.90 -2.24
N TYR A 485 -1.05 -8.11 -0.94
CA TYR A 485 -2.17 -8.73 -0.24
C TYR A 485 -2.37 -8.08 1.13
N ALA A 486 -3.23 -8.63 2.01
CA ALA A 486 -3.42 -8.08 3.35
C ALA A 486 -2.09 -7.97 4.11
N GLY A 487 -1.78 -6.80 4.64
CA GLY A 487 -0.52 -6.54 5.33
C GLY A 487 0.57 -5.85 4.49
N VAL A 488 0.39 -5.69 3.18
CA VAL A 488 1.36 -5.02 2.29
C VAL A 488 1.67 -3.60 2.73
N GLN A 489 0.70 -2.90 3.33
CA GLN A 489 0.83 -1.51 3.78
C GLN A 489 1.95 -1.26 4.77
N GLN A 490 2.41 -2.29 5.50
CA GLN A 490 3.49 -2.15 6.49
C GLN A 490 4.89 -2.15 5.86
N PHE A 491 4.99 -2.50 4.58
CA PHE A 491 6.27 -2.69 3.89
C PHE A 491 6.51 -1.67 2.80
N VAL A 492 5.56 -1.51 1.87
CA VAL A 492 5.78 -0.78 0.63
C VAL A 492 4.68 0.24 0.34
N ALA A 493 5.00 1.20 -0.51
CA ALA A 493 4.02 1.96 -1.27
C ALA A 493 3.54 1.13 -2.46
N THR A 494 2.41 1.51 -3.07
CA THR A 494 1.88 0.81 -4.23
C THR A 494 1.35 1.78 -5.29
N TRP A 495 1.20 1.28 -6.51
CA TRP A 495 0.46 1.99 -7.55
C TRP A 495 -0.57 1.06 -8.22
N ALA A 496 -1.53 1.65 -8.89
CA ALA A 496 -2.67 0.94 -9.47
C ALA A 496 -2.33 0.07 -10.71
N GLY A 497 -1.04 -0.16 -10.99
CA GLY A 497 -0.55 -0.84 -12.21
C GLY A 497 -0.58 0.05 -13.44
N ASP A 498 -0.37 -0.51 -14.61
CA ASP A 498 -0.28 0.18 -15.91
C ASP A 498 -1.65 0.66 -16.42
N THR A 499 -2.38 1.37 -15.60
CA THR A 499 -3.75 1.81 -15.90
C THR A 499 -3.89 3.31 -16.14
N GLY A 500 -2.76 4.04 -16.05
CA GLY A 500 -2.76 5.50 -16.14
C GLY A 500 -3.48 6.18 -14.98
N GLY A 501 -3.70 7.48 -15.09
CA GLY A 501 -4.38 8.32 -14.09
C GLY A 501 -5.81 8.64 -14.51
N GLY A 502 -6.81 7.91 -14.01
CA GLY A 502 -8.21 8.13 -14.35
C GLY A 502 -9.17 7.75 -13.22
N ALA A 503 -10.47 7.70 -13.52
CA ALA A 503 -11.50 7.42 -12.53
C ALA A 503 -11.39 6.01 -11.91
N LYS A 504 -10.99 5.00 -12.70
CA LYS A 504 -10.79 3.63 -12.16
C LYS A 504 -9.62 3.53 -11.19
N PRO A 505 -8.42 4.07 -11.50
CA PRO A 505 -7.37 4.22 -10.50
C PRO A 505 -7.81 4.98 -9.26
N LEU A 506 -8.55 6.08 -9.38
CA LEU A 506 -9.07 6.80 -8.22
C LEU A 506 -9.94 5.90 -7.32
N ALA A 507 -10.89 5.16 -7.89
CA ALA A 507 -11.70 4.21 -7.14
C ALA A 507 -10.86 3.10 -6.47
N SER A 508 -9.81 2.60 -7.16
CA SER A 508 -8.84 1.66 -6.61
C SER A 508 -8.15 2.22 -5.37
N LEU A 509 -7.62 3.46 -5.46
CA LEU A 509 -6.93 4.11 -4.34
C LEU A 509 -7.86 4.31 -3.13
N LEU A 510 -9.12 4.70 -3.35
CA LEU A 510 -10.11 4.84 -2.28
C LEU A 510 -10.41 3.50 -1.61
N ASN A 511 -10.56 2.43 -2.38
CA ASN A 511 -10.77 1.08 -1.85
C ASN A 511 -9.59 0.56 -1.04
N LEU A 512 -8.36 0.84 -1.46
CA LEU A 512 -7.15 0.53 -0.71
C LEU A 512 -7.11 1.29 0.60
N GLY A 513 -7.42 2.60 0.60
CA GLY A 513 -7.53 3.41 1.82
C GLY A 513 -8.57 2.87 2.80
N ILE A 514 -9.75 2.49 2.31
CA ILE A 514 -10.80 1.80 3.07
C ILE A 514 -10.30 0.48 3.67
N SER A 515 -9.38 -0.20 3.01
CA SER A 515 -8.79 -1.47 3.43
C SER A 515 -7.49 -1.31 4.22
N GLY A 516 -7.22 -0.12 4.76
CA GLY A 516 -6.08 0.15 5.66
C GLY A 516 -4.74 0.39 4.95
N HIS A 517 -4.69 0.41 3.61
CA HIS A 517 -3.50 0.70 2.85
C HIS A 517 -3.48 2.18 2.40
N SER A 518 -2.60 2.98 3.01
CA SER A 518 -2.59 4.43 2.83
C SER A 518 -1.63 4.93 1.75
N ASN A 519 -0.50 4.24 1.51
CA ASN A 519 0.55 4.70 0.60
C ASN A 519 0.31 4.23 -0.84
N GLN A 520 -0.76 4.72 -1.46
CA GLN A 520 -1.15 4.34 -2.82
C GLN A 520 -1.01 5.50 -3.81
N SER A 521 -0.81 5.17 -5.08
CA SER A 521 -0.65 6.08 -6.21
C SER A 521 -1.17 5.45 -7.51
N CYS A 522 -1.04 6.17 -8.61
CA CYS A 522 -1.22 5.66 -9.97
C CYS A 522 -0.21 6.32 -10.92
N ASP A 523 -0.02 5.75 -12.10
CA ASP A 523 0.74 6.38 -13.17
C ASP A 523 -0.01 7.62 -13.66
N MET A 524 0.48 8.81 -13.30
CA MET A 524 -0.16 10.07 -13.67
C MET A 524 -0.05 10.31 -15.17
N ASP A 525 -1.17 10.55 -15.82
CA ASP A 525 -1.19 11.06 -17.19
C ASP A 525 -1.07 12.58 -17.16
N ILE A 526 -0.06 13.11 -17.84
CA ILE A 526 0.17 14.58 -17.96
C ILE A 526 -0.56 15.20 -19.15
N GLY A 527 -1.28 14.40 -19.93
CA GLY A 527 -1.96 14.84 -21.16
C GLY A 527 -3.15 15.78 -20.93
N ASN A 528 -3.72 15.80 -19.72
CA ASN A 528 -4.88 16.64 -19.40
C ASN A 528 -4.87 17.13 -17.95
N ALA A 529 -5.57 18.24 -17.71
CA ALA A 529 -5.58 18.89 -16.39
C ALA A 529 -6.24 18.05 -15.29
N ALA A 530 -7.24 17.22 -15.63
CA ALA A 530 -7.91 16.38 -14.61
C ALA A 530 -6.98 15.28 -14.07
N SER A 531 -6.15 14.71 -14.94
CA SER A 531 -5.15 13.72 -14.53
C SER A 531 -4.00 14.36 -13.72
N LEU A 532 -3.59 15.59 -14.06
CA LEU A 532 -2.63 16.37 -13.26
C LEU A 532 -3.23 16.69 -11.88
N HIS A 533 -4.48 17.14 -11.83
CA HIS A 533 -5.18 17.45 -10.58
C HIS A 533 -5.21 16.23 -9.65
N PHE A 534 -5.68 15.09 -10.14
CA PHE A 534 -5.69 13.85 -9.38
C PHE A 534 -4.27 13.37 -9.04
N GLY A 535 -3.35 13.38 -10.02
CA GLY A 535 -2.00 12.84 -9.89
C GLY A 535 -1.15 13.56 -8.83
N PHE A 536 -1.34 14.86 -8.64
CA PHE A 536 -0.64 15.63 -7.61
C PHE A 536 -1.39 15.73 -6.27
N LEU A 537 -2.71 15.45 -6.24
CA LEU A 537 -3.54 15.49 -5.04
C LEU A 537 -3.89 14.09 -4.50
N GLN A 538 -2.92 13.19 -4.51
CA GLN A 538 -2.99 11.85 -3.94
C GLN A 538 -1.87 11.63 -2.90
N THR A 539 -1.80 10.45 -2.27
CA THR A 539 -0.86 10.22 -1.16
C THR A 539 0.59 10.44 -1.58
N TRP A 540 1.06 9.81 -2.66
CA TRP A 540 2.35 10.10 -3.29
C TRP A 540 2.16 10.18 -4.80
N SER A 541 3.07 10.84 -5.52
CA SER A 541 2.86 11.17 -6.92
C SER A 541 3.96 10.60 -7.79
N GLN A 542 3.56 9.99 -8.90
CA GLN A 542 4.50 9.53 -9.90
C GLN A 542 3.98 9.74 -11.31
N GLN A 543 4.92 9.83 -12.25
CA GLN A 543 4.71 9.75 -13.68
C GLN A 543 5.65 8.68 -14.24
N ASN A 544 5.11 7.75 -15.02
CA ASN A 544 5.88 6.76 -15.75
C ASN A 544 5.97 7.16 -17.22
N ASN A 545 7.19 7.28 -17.73
CA ASN A 545 7.46 7.62 -19.13
C ASN A 545 7.80 6.38 -19.98
N TRP A 546 7.93 5.19 -19.39
CA TRP A 546 8.15 3.90 -20.06
C TRP A 546 8.71 4.03 -21.49
N ASP A 547 7.88 3.78 -22.50
CA ASP A 547 8.18 3.89 -23.92
C ASP A 547 7.50 5.11 -24.59
N TYR A 548 7.06 6.08 -23.78
CA TYR A 548 6.34 7.26 -24.23
C TYR A 548 7.23 8.50 -24.14
N TRP A 549 6.98 9.45 -25.02
CA TRP A 549 7.58 10.79 -24.96
C TRP A 549 6.66 11.70 -24.14
N ARG A 550 6.72 11.57 -22.81
CA ARG A 550 5.86 12.28 -21.87
C ARG A 550 6.66 13.15 -20.89
N GLN A 551 7.84 13.61 -21.29
CA GLN A 551 8.58 14.58 -20.50
C GLN A 551 7.77 15.87 -20.36
N PRO A 552 7.58 16.41 -19.14
CA PRO A 552 6.75 17.62 -18.95
C PRO A 552 7.14 18.78 -19.86
N TRP A 553 8.43 18.98 -20.11
CA TRP A 553 8.96 20.11 -20.87
C TRP A 553 8.78 20.04 -22.40
N ILE A 554 8.39 18.91 -22.95
CA ILE A 554 8.06 18.80 -24.39
C ILE A 554 6.58 19.03 -24.65
N ALA A 555 5.76 19.13 -23.61
CA ALA A 555 4.34 19.46 -23.74
C ALA A 555 4.13 20.92 -24.15
N PRO A 556 2.96 21.28 -24.68
CA PRO A 556 2.61 22.69 -24.95
C PRO A 556 2.80 23.58 -23.71
N PRO A 557 3.21 24.86 -23.88
CA PRO A 557 3.56 25.76 -22.77
C PRO A 557 2.50 25.87 -21.66
N GLU A 558 1.21 25.84 -22.02
CA GLU A 558 0.10 25.89 -21.07
C GLU A 558 0.04 24.63 -20.20
N LYS A 559 0.37 23.46 -20.74
CA LYS A 559 0.43 22.20 -19.99
C LYS A 559 1.66 22.16 -19.08
N VAL A 560 2.80 22.69 -19.53
CA VAL A 560 3.99 22.86 -18.68
C VAL A 560 3.68 23.78 -17.51
N ALA A 561 2.95 24.88 -17.76
CA ALA A 561 2.53 25.80 -16.70
C ALA A 561 1.59 25.15 -15.70
N ALA A 562 0.61 24.37 -16.17
CA ALA A 562 -0.29 23.59 -15.30
C ALA A 562 0.48 22.57 -14.47
N PHE A 563 1.37 21.79 -15.09
CA PHE A 563 2.22 20.84 -14.38
C PHE A 563 3.04 21.54 -13.29
N ARG A 564 3.71 22.65 -13.62
CA ARG A 564 4.50 23.42 -12.65
C ARG A 564 3.65 23.92 -11.47
N ALA A 565 2.47 24.43 -11.74
CA ALA A 565 1.55 24.92 -10.71
C ALA A 565 1.15 23.80 -9.73
N TYR A 566 0.77 22.64 -10.23
CA TYR A 566 0.41 21.46 -9.41
C TYR A 566 1.62 20.86 -8.67
N ALA A 567 2.77 20.77 -9.32
CA ALA A 567 3.99 20.29 -8.69
C ALA A 567 4.39 21.19 -7.51
N HIS A 568 4.37 22.52 -7.68
CA HIS A 568 4.58 23.44 -6.57
C HIS A 568 3.51 23.35 -5.48
N LEU A 569 2.24 23.20 -5.85
CA LEU A 569 1.16 23.01 -4.88
C LEU A 569 1.44 21.77 -4.02
N ARG A 570 1.80 20.64 -4.65
CA ARG A 570 2.14 19.41 -3.92
C ARG A 570 3.31 19.62 -2.96
N TYR A 571 4.41 20.23 -3.42
CA TYR A 571 5.59 20.43 -2.57
C TYR A 571 5.31 21.39 -1.41
N ARG A 572 4.48 22.39 -1.63
CA ARG A 572 4.01 23.25 -0.56
C ARG A 572 3.12 22.52 0.45
N LEU A 573 2.28 21.59 -0.01
CA LEU A 573 1.40 20.79 0.84
C LEU A 573 2.13 19.64 1.57
N LEU A 574 3.41 19.37 1.32
CA LEU A 574 4.10 18.23 1.93
C LEU A 574 4.04 18.21 3.46
N PRO A 575 4.18 19.30 4.23
CA PRO A 575 4.02 19.25 5.68
C PRO A 575 2.65 18.73 6.12
N TYR A 576 1.60 19.15 5.44
CA TYR A 576 0.23 18.70 5.68
C TYR A 576 0.04 17.22 5.29
N LEU A 577 0.51 16.80 4.12
CA LEU A 577 0.41 15.42 3.64
C LEU A 577 1.24 14.47 4.52
N TYR A 578 2.42 14.90 4.91
CA TYR A 578 3.29 14.13 5.80
C TYR A 578 2.70 13.97 7.19
N THR A 579 2.02 15.01 7.71
CA THR A 579 1.25 14.92 8.95
C THR A 579 0.13 13.89 8.86
N ALA A 580 -0.62 13.88 7.76
CA ALA A 580 -1.66 12.89 7.52
C ALA A 580 -1.10 11.47 7.34
N ALA A 581 0.09 11.32 6.73
CA ALA A 581 0.79 10.06 6.61
C ALA A 581 1.30 9.54 7.97
N ALA A 582 1.81 10.42 8.83
CA ALA A 582 2.17 10.08 10.21
C ALA A 582 0.95 9.67 11.05
N GLU A 583 -0.21 10.30 10.85
CA GLU A 583 -1.47 9.83 11.44
C GLU A 583 -1.82 8.43 10.95
N ALA A 584 -1.70 8.16 9.65
CA ALA A 584 -1.95 6.83 9.07
C ALA A 584 -0.99 5.77 9.64
N ALA A 585 0.29 6.07 9.77
CA ALA A 585 1.28 5.18 10.38
C ALA A 585 1.00 4.90 11.86
N ARG A 586 0.31 5.78 12.56
CA ARG A 586 -0.05 5.62 13.97
C ARG A 586 -1.39 4.91 14.16
N THR A 587 -2.38 5.18 13.32
CA THR A 587 -3.79 4.81 13.56
C THR A 587 -4.41 3.95 12.46
N GLY A 588 -3.76 3.79 11.32
CA GLY A 588 -4.33 3.16 10.13
C GLY A 588 -5.31 4.05 9.36
N TRP A 589 -5.59 5.28 9.81
CA TRP A 589 -6.53 6.17 9.15
C TRP A 589 -5.91 6.80 7.90
N PRO A 590 -6.46 6.56 6.68
CA PRO A 590 -5.75 6.85 5.45
C PRO A 590 -5.58 8.34 5.15
N VAL A 591 -4.59 8.68 4.35
CA VAL A 591 -4.38 10.04 3.81
C VAL A 591 -5.49 10.39 2.82
N MET A 592 -5.79 9.52 1.86
CA MET A 592 -6.97 9.65 1.00
C MET A 592 -8.16 8.94 1.63
N ARG A 593 -9.19 9.69 1.99
CA ARG A 593 -10.35 9.19 2.75
C ARG A 593 -11.59 9.21 1.86
N ALA A 594 -12.15 8.06 1.57
CA ALA A 594 -13.44 7.98 0.88
C ALA A 594 -14.52 8.72 1.66
N LEU A 595 -15.44 9.40 0.98
CA LEU A 595 -16.48 10.20 1.63
C LEU A 595 -17.33 9.42 2.63
N PRO A 596 -17.75 8.15 2.38
CA PRO A 596 -18.52 7.38 3.37
C PRO A 596 -17.73 7.08 4.66
N PHE A 597 -16.38 7.16 4.63
CA PHE A 597 -15.54 7.02 5.84
C PHE A 597 -15.40 8.35 6.58
N ALA A 598 -15.28 9.45 5.83
CA ALA A 598 -15.18 10.79 6.41
C ALA A 598 -16.52 11.32 6.92
N PHE A 599 -17.65 10.93 6.27
CA PHE A 599 -19.02 11.35 6.58
C PHE A 599 -19.96 10.14 6.58
N PRO A 600 -19.85 9.26 7.59
CA PRO A 600 -20.51 7.95 7.57
C PRO A 600 -22.03 8.00 7.69
N ASP A 601 -22.59 9.12 8.11
CA ASP A 601 -24.02 9.30 8.33
C ASP A 601 -24.76 9.85 7.10
N VAL A 602 -24.05 10.05 5.98
CA VAL A 602 -24.60 10.58 4.72
C VAL A 602 -24.67 9.46 3.67
N PRO A 603 -25.83 8.77 3.50
CA PRO A 603 -25.96 7.61 2.60
C PRO A 603 -25.67 7.92 1.13
N GLU A 604 -25.87 9.15 0.68
CA GLU A 604 -25.58 9.56 -0.69
C GLU A 604 -24.09 9.49 -1.07
N TYR A 605 -23.19 9.45 -0.07
CA TYR A 605 -21.76 9.30 -0.28
C TYR A 605 -21.30 7.84 -0.42
N ASP A 606 -22.15 6.87 -0.08
CA ASP A 606 -21.81 5.45 -0.05
C ASP A 606 -21.20 4.92 -1.35
N ARG A 607 -21.57 5.52 -2.49
CA ARG A 607 -21.11 5.13 -3.83
C ARG A 607 -20.21 6.18 -4.50
N CYS A 608 -19.77 7.19 -3.77
CA CYS A 608 -18.97 8.27 -4.33
C CYS A 608 -17.54 7.80 -4.59
N VAL A 609 -17.15 7.70 -5.87
CA VAL A 609 -15.80 7.28 -6.31
C VAL A 609 -14.98 8.42 -6.92
N THR A 610 -15.51 9.64 -6.98
CA THR A 610 -14.88 10.77 -7.66
C THR A 610 -14.49 11.92 -6.73
N THR A 611 -14.91 11.83 -5.46
CA THR A 611 -14.65 12.85 -4.44
C THR A 611 -14.14 12.19 -3.17
N TYR A 612 -13.14 12.80 -2.54
CA TYR A 612 -12.47 12.29 -1.35
C TYR A 612 -11.92 13.40 -0.48
N MET A 613 -11.69 13.11 0.79
CA MET A 613 -10.87 13.97 1.65
C MET A 613 -9.39 13.60 1.47
N LEU A 614 -8.56 14.58 1.24
CA LEU A 614 -7.10 14.46 1.28
C LEU A 614 -6.62 15.04 2.62
N GLY A 615 -6.25 14.18 3.54
CA GLY A 615 -6.08 14.55 4.94
C GLY A 615 -7.41 14.96 5.61
N PRO A 616 -7.37 15.70 6.73
CA PRO A 616 -8.58 16.10 7.46
C PRO A 616 -9.34 17.26 6.81
N ASP A 617 -8.68 18.15 6.05
CA ASP A 617 -9.22 19.48 5.76
C ASP A 617 -9.39 19.80 4.27
N LEU A 618 -8.83 18.98 3.36
CA LEU A 618 -8.96 19.20 1.92
C LEU A 618 -10.00 18.25 1.30
N LEU A 619 -10.99 18.81 0.62
CA LEU A 619 -11.97 18.07 -0.18
C LEU A 619 -11.57 18.18 -1.66
N VAL A 620 -11.28 17.03 -2.27
CA VAL A 620 -10.79 16.94 -3.65
C VAL A 620 -11.81 16.20 -4.51
N SER A 621 -12.03 16.67 -5.73
CA SER A 621 -12.86 15.99 -6.71
C SER A 621 -12.18 15.97 -8.08
N ALA A 622 -12.18 14.81 -8.73
CA ALA A 622 -11.62 14.63 -10.07
C ALA A 622 -12.54 13.75 -10.93
N PHE A 623 -12.44 13.91 -12.26
CA PHE A 623 -13.18 13.11 -13.26
C PHE A 623 -14.69 13.18 -13.12
N THR A 624 -15.23 14.29 -12.63
CA THR A 624 -16.68 14.52 -12.49
C THR A 624 -17.02 15.96 -12.87
N LYS A 625 -18.27 16.18 -13.24
CA LYS A 625 -18.81 17.52 -13.56
C LYS A 625 -19.47 18.19 -12.35
N GLU A 626 -19.66 17.45 -11.26
CA GLU A 626 -20.35 17.94 -10.07
C GLU A 626 -19.67 17.39 -8.82
N ILE A 627 -19.56 18.20 -7.79
CA ILE A 627 -19.08 17.82 -6.46
C ILE A 627 -20.19 17.99 -5.44
N ALA A 628 -20.32 17.00 -4.55
CA ALA A 628 -21.12 17.11 -3.35
C ALA A 628 -20.25 17.73 -2.25
N ILE A 629 -20.65 18.91 -1.79
CA ILE A 629 -20.02 19.62 -0.66
C ILE A 629 -20.66 19.12 0.64
N PRO A 630 -19.88 18.55 1.58
CA PRO A 630 -20.40 18.09 2.86
C PRO A 630 -20.89 19.26 3.74
N GLU A 631 -21.62 18.91 4.79
CA GLU A 631 -22.06 19.86 5.82
C GLU A 631 -20.90 20.71 6.34
N GLY A 632 -21.18 21.97 6.62
CA GLY A 632 -20.21 22.97 7.07
C GLY A 632 -19.88 24.00 6.00
N VAL A 633 -18.93 24.88 6.31
CA VAL A 633 -18.44 25.90 5.38
C VAL A 633 -17.14 25.44 4.76
N TRP A 634 -17.01 25.62 3.47
CA TRP A 634 -15.85 25.25 2.66
C TRP A 634 -15.39 26.42 1.79
N TYR A 635 -14.11 26.57 1.60
CA TYR A 635 -13.55 27.60 0.72
C TYR A 635 -12.98 26.97 -0.54
N ASP A 636 -13.40 27.48 -1.69
CA ASP A 636 -12.74 27.14 -2.96
C ASP A 636 -11.28 27.58 -2.91
N TRP A 637 -10.37 26.66 -3.18
CA TRP A 637 -8.92 26.91 -3.10
C TRP A 637 -8.44 28.04 -4.00
N ARG A 638 -9.03 28.19 -5.19
CA ARG A 638 -8.60 29.17 -6.20
C ARG A 638 -9.22 30.55 -6.01
N THR A 639 -10.50 30.56 -5.71
CA THR A 639 -11.28 31.81 -5.70
C THR A 639 -11.45 32.40 -4.31
N GLY A 640 -11.28 31.58 -3.27
CA GLY A 640 -11.62 31.96 -1.90
C GLY A 640 -13.14 32.02 -1.64
N GLU A 641 -13.99 31.63 -2.61
CA GLU A 641 -15.45 31.62 -2.43
C GLU A 641 -15.83 30.68 -1.27
N ALA A 642 -16.61 31.20 -0.34
CA ALA A 642 -17.18 30.40 0.74
C ALA A 642 -18.45 29.71 0.28
N VAL A 643 -18.52 28.38 0.46
CA VAL A 643 -19.67 27.54 0.10
C VAL A 643 -20.18 26.86 1.38
N THR A 644 -21.46 27.00 1.67
CA THR A 644 -22.10 26.28 2.78
C THR A 644 -22.74 25.02 2.26
N GLY A 645 -22.30 23.86 2.80
CA GLY A 645 -22.92 22.57 2.55
C GLY A 645 -23.94 22.15 3.64
N PRO A 646 -24.75 21.11 3.43
CA PRO A 646 -24.68 20.21 2.28
C PRO A 646 -25.28 20.83 1.00
N CYS A 647 -24.54 20.76 -0.09
CA CYS A 647 -25.02 21.21 -1.40
C CYS A 647 -24.24 20.54 -2.54
N ARG A 648 -24.72 20.69 -3.79
CA ARG A 648 -24.00 20.26 -4.98
C ARG A 648 -23.54 21.48 -5.79
N ARG A 649 -22.35 21.40 -6.33
CA ARG A 649 -21.74 22.47 -7.14
C ARG A 649 -21.16 21.92 -8.41
N PRO A 650 -21.26 22.64 -9.55
CA PRO A 650 -20.56 22.27 -10.76
C PRO A 650 -19.05 22.33 -10.55
N VAL A 651 -18.31 21.39 -11.12
CA VAL A 651 -16.85 21.40 -11.17
C VAL A 651 -16.41 22.20 -12.41
N ALA A 652 -15.88 23.36 -12.19
CA ALA A 652 -15.31 24.18 -13.27
C ALA A 652 -13.88 23.72 -13.55
N THR A 653 -13.62 23.23 -14.75
CA THR A 653 -12.29 22.88 -15.22
C THR A 653 -11.79 23.87 -16.26
N THR A 654 -10.49 24.12 -16.24
CA THR A 654 -9.77 24.95 -17.21
C THR A 654 -8.55 24.18 -17.71
N PRO A 655 -7.90 24.59 -18.79
CA PRO A 655 -6.68 23.92 -19.26
C PRO A 655 -5.57 23.78 -18.20
N ASP A 656 -5.55 24.69 -17.23
CA ASP A 656 -4.57 24.74 -16.12
C ASP A 656 -5.11 24.21 -14.79
N TRP A 657 -6.42 23.84 -14.70
CA TRP A 657 -7.04 23.34 -13.47
C TRP A 657 -8.10 22.27 -13.74
N GLY A 658 -7.83 21.04 -13.31
CA GLY A 658 -8.55 19.84 -13.75
C GLY A 658 -9.61 19.29 -12.81
N GLY A 659 -9.96 19.93 -11.70
CA GLY A 659 -10.92 19.41 -10.75
C GLY A 659 -11.34 20.43 -9.70
N ALA A 660 -11.97 19.98 -8.63
CA ALA A 660 -12.33 20.84 -7.50
C ALA A 660 -11.41 20.57 -6.30
N LEU A 661 -11.00 21.64 -5.64
CA LEU A 661 -10.26 21.60 -4.38
C LEU A 661 -10.87 22.62 -3.43
N TYR A 662 -11.38 22.15 -2.32
CA TYR A 662 -11.94 22.99 -1.26
C TYR A 662 -11.21 22.77 0.06
N VAL A 663 -11.19 23.80 0.89
CA VAL A 663 -10.63 23.76 2.24
C VAL A 663 -11.74 23.93 3.25
N ARG A 664 -11.73 23.14 4.30
CA ARG A 664 -12.66 23.26 5.42
C ARG A 664 -12.45 24.60 6.14
N ALA A 665 -13.54 25.28 6.46
CA ALA A 665 -13.48 26.47 7.31
C ALA A 665 -12.94 26.15 8.70
N GLY A 666 -12.07 26.99 9.24
CA GLY A 666 -11.39 26.80 10.52
C GLY A 666 -10.07 26.00 10.40
N ALA A 667 -9.73 25.51 9.22
CA ALA A 667 -8.47 24.77 9.00
C ALA A 667 -7.25 25.70 9.05
N VAL A 668 -6.16 25.18 9.62
CA VAL A 668 -4.82 25.76 9.55
C VAL A 668 -3.91 24.74 8.90
N ILE A 669 -3.59 24.95 7.63
CA ILE A 669 -2.80 24.01 6.82
C ILE A 669 -1.33 24.42 6.84
N PRO A 670 -0.44 23.59 7.42
CA PRO A 670 1.00 23.87 7.35
C PRO A 670 1.50 23.59 5.94
N MET A 671 2.23 24.54 5.39
CA MET A 671 2.79 24.48 4.04
C MET A 671 4.27 24.88 4.05
N TRP A 672 5.01 24.46 3.06
CA TRP A 672 6.35 24.97 2.81
C TRP A 672 6.33 26.12 1.81
N PRO A 673 7.31 27.02 1.87
CA PRO A 673 7.66 27.88 0.74
C PRO A 673 7.98 27.05 -0.51
N LYS A 674 7.92 27.67 -1.69
CA LYS A 674 8.32 27.01 -2.94
C LYS A 674 9.75 26.48 -2.85
N ARG A 675 9.97 25.25 -3.30
CA ARG A 675 11.27 24.57 -3.31
C ARG A 675 11.39 23.59 -4.47
N PRO A 676 12.61 23.34 -5.00
CA PRO A 676 12.82 22.42 -6.13
C PRO A 676 12.84 20.94 -5.72
N HIS A 677 13.12 20.62 -4.46
CA HIS A 677 13.14 19.28 -3.89
C HIS A 677 13.09 19.37 -2.35
N VAL A 678 12.80 18.26 -1.68
CA VAL A 678 12.61 18.20 -0.23
C VAL A 678 13.85 18.61 0.56
N ASP A 679 15.04 18.12 0.18
CA ASP A 679 16.26 18.37 0.98
C ASP A 679 16.64 19.84 1.09
N LYS A 680 16.19 20.68 0.17
CA LYS A 680 16.50 22.11 0.21
C LYS A 680 15.58 22.82 1.19
N GLY A 681 16.13 23.28 2.30
CA GLY A 681 15.41 23.99 3.34
C GLY A 681 14.40 23.14 4.13
N TRP A 682 14.67 21.85 4.24
CA TRP A 682 13.82 20.87 4.94
C TRP A 682 13.32 21.35 6.31
N ASN A 683 14.14 21.97 7.10
CA ASN A 683 13.83 22.35 8.46
C ASN A 683 13.82 23.86 8.72
N GLU A 684 13.71 24.71 7.70
CA GLU A 684 13.93 26.15 7.84
C GLU A 684 12.66 26.94 8.15
N GLU A 685 11.62 26.81 7.34
CA GLU A 685 10.44 27.66 7.40
C GLU A 685 9.16 26.88 7.13
N VAL A 686 8.05 27.28 7.80
CA VAL A 686 6.69 26.76 7.59
C VAL A 686 5.73 27.94 7.46
N GLU A 687 4.90 27.93 6.43
CA GLU A 687 3.77 28.81 6.26
C GLU A 687 2.52 28.16 6.86
N LEU A 688 1.80 28.88 7.73
CA LEU A 688 0.54 28.44 8.32
C LEU A 688 -0.60 29.12 7.55
N HIS A 689 -1.23 28.38 6.65
CA HIS A 689 -2.35 28.87 5.86
C HIS A 689 -3.65 28.68 6.64
N ALA A 690 -4.28 29.79 7.05
CA ALA A 690 -5.49 29.80 7.88
C ALA A 690 -6.72 30.26 7.09
N TRP A 691 -7.76 29.44 7.09
CA TRP A 691 -9.08 29.78 6.56
C TRP A 691 -10.03 30.07 7.71
N PRO A 692 -10.62 31.27 7.76
CA PRO A 692 -11.54 31.66 8.85
C PRO A 692 -12.68 30.65 9.00
N GLY A 693 -13.08 30.37 10.22
CA GLY A 693 -14.16 29.39 10.48
C GLY A 693 -14.32 29.03 11.95
N PRO A 694 -15.00 27.93 12.24
CA PRO A 694 -15.19 27.43 13.58
C PRO A 694 -13.88 27.16 14.31
N ASP A 695 -13.94 27.18 15.64
CA ASP A 695 -12.84 26.75 16.49
C ASP A 695 -12.45 25.30 16.18
N GLY A 696 -11.14 25.04 16.11
CA GLY A 696 -10.63 23.72 15.78
C GLY A 696 -9.11 23.61 15.98
N THR A 697 -8.61 22.40 15.81
CA THR A 697 -7.17 22.11 15.91
C THR A 697 -6.72 21.32 14.69
N SER A 698 -5.80 21.90 13.93
CA SER A 698 -4.97 21.22 12.93
C SER A 698 -3.63 20.82 13.55
N TRP A 699 -2.85 20.02 12.87
CA TRP A 699 -1.59 19.50 13.39
C TRP A 699 -0.46 19.65 12.38
N LEU A 700 0.76 19.81 12.90
CA LEU A 700 2.00 19.67 12.17
C LEU A 700 2.81 18.56 12.82
N TYR A 701 3.12 17.51 12.05
CA TYR A 701 4.05 16.46 12.44
C TYR A 701 5.40 16.64 11.78
N GLU A 702 6.46 16.40 12.54
CA GLU A 702 7.84 16.48 12.10
C GLU A 702 8.68 15.39 12.72
N ASP A 703 9.62 14.84 11.97
CA ASP A 703 10.67 13.93 12.44
C ASP A 703 11.95 14.17 11.60
N ASP A 704 12.91 13.25 11.60
CA ASP A 704 14.13 13.39 10.80
C ASP A 704 13.92 13.11 9.29
N GLY A 705 12.73 12.68 8.89
CA GLY A 705 12.33 12.44 7.51
C GLY A 705 12.88 11.16 6.87
N THR A 706 13.78 10.42 7.51
CA THR A 706 14.51 9.31 6.87
C THR A 706 14.74 8.08 7.73
N SER A 707 14.95 8.21 9.04
CA SER A 707 15.25 7.07 9.90
C SER A 707 14.01 6.28 10.32
N LEU A 708 14.23 5.12 10.91
CA LEU A 708 13.17 4.27 11.47
C LEU A 708 12.73 4.68 12.88
N GLU A 709 13.30 5.74 13.44
CA GLU A 709 13.04 6.18 14.81
C GLU A 709 11.59 6.59 15.07
N TYR A 710 10.81 6.95 14.01
CA TYR A 710 9.37 7.20 14.15
C TYR A 710 8.62 5.99 14.73
N ARG A 711 9.07 4.74 14.44
CA ARG A 711 8.49 3.50 15.01
C ARG A 711 8.66 3.41 16.52
N ARG A 712 9.64 4.14 17.08
CA ARG A 712 9.90 4.28 18.51
C ARG A 712 9.26 5.54 19.12
N GLY A 713 8.36 6.18 18.39
CA GLY A 713 7.69 7.41 18.80
C GLY A 713 8.59 8.66 18.76
N ARG A 714 9.73 8.61 18.05
CA ARG A 714 10.60 9.77 17.82
C ARG A 714 10.05 10.63 16.72
N GLY A 715 9.31 11.64 17.08
CA GLY A 715 8.69 12.66 16.24
C GLY A 715 8.08 13.73 17.10
N ALA A 716 7.70 14.83 16.50
CA ALA A 716 7.12 15.97 17.18
C ALA A 716 5.77 16.36 16.57
N TRP A 717 4.77 16.55 17.41
CA TRP A 717 3.44 17.03 17.04
C TRP A 717 3.23 18.43 17.58
N THR A 718 2.88 19.37 16.70
CA THR A 718 2.60 20.76 17.04
C THR A 718 1.13 21.06 16.76
N PRO A 719 0.30 21.37 17.76
CA PRO A 719 -1.09 21.75 17.53
C PRO A 719 -1.16 23.19 16.98
N LEU A 720 -1.97 23.36 15.94
CA LEU A 720 -2.29 24.62 15.28
C LEU A 720 -3.76 24.93 15.57
N VAL A 721 -4.01 25.83 16.50
CA VAL A 721 -5.36 26.05 17.05
C VAL A 721 -5.98 27.31 16.45
N MET A 722 -7.14 27.13 15.80
CA MET A 722 -8.03 28.22 15.44
C MET A 722 -9.00 28.45 16.59
N LYS A 723 -9.06 29.65 17.16
CA LYS A 723 -10.02 30.00 18.22
C LYS A 723 -10.47 31.43 18.10
N GLY A 724 -11.79 31.65 17.98
CA GLY A 724 -12.37 32.97 17.86
C GLY A 724 -11.81 33.78 16.68
N GLY A 725 -11.45 33.11 15.58
CA GLY A 725 -10.82 33.70 14.39
C GLY A 725 -9.33 34.03 14.54
N ALA A 726 -8.70 33.67 15.66
CA ALA A 726 -7.25 33.81 15.87
C ALA A 726 -6.57 32.41 15.76
N VAL A 727 -5.36 32.40 15.23
CA VAL A 727 -4.51 31.20 15.15
C VAL A 727 -3.48 31.24 16.27
N THR A 728 -3.31 30.11 16.96
CA THR A 728 -2.29 29.92 17.98
C THR A 728 -1.49 28.67 17.69
N VAL A 729 -0.16 28.79 17.72
CA VAL A 729 0.74 27.63 17.68
C VAL A 729 0.93 27.13 19.11
N GLY A 730 0.43 25.93 19.38
CA GLY A 730 0.51 25.33 20.71
C GLY A 730 1.88 24.75 21.02
N ARG A 731 2.00 24.20 22.24
CA ARG A 731 3.25 23.55 22.66
C ARG A 731 3.51 22.29 21.82
N ARG A 732 4.72 22.19 21.31
CA ARG A 732 5.20 21.02 20.57
C ARG A 732 5.37 19.83 21.54
N GLU A 733 4.83 18.67 21.17
CA GLU A 733 4.86 17.43 21.91
C GLU A 733 5.80 16.43 21.23
N GLY A 734 6.66 15.75 22.01
CA GLY A 734 7.65 14.81 21.48
C GLY A 734 8.93 15.48 21.00
N GLY A 735 9.72 14.74 20.20
CA GLY A 735 11.00 15.22 19.69
C GLY A 735 11.74 14.17 18.87
N TYR A 736 12.75 14.58 18.13
CA TYR A 736 13.60 13.74 17.29
C TYR A 736 15.02 14.30 17.18
N ALA A 737 15.96 13.48 16.74
CA ALA A 737 17.36 13.90 16.58
C ALA A 737 17.47 14.99 15.50
N GLY A 738 18.18 16.09 15.81
CA GLY A 738 18.34 17.22 14.91
C GLY A 738 17.12 18.18 14.85
N MET A 739 16.14 17.99 15.74
CA MET A 739 14.98 18.88 15.80
C MET A 739 15.42 20.31 16.13
N PRO A 740 15.04 21.32 15.33
CA PRO A 740 15.36 22.70 15.62
C PRO A 740 14.67 23.18 16.91
N ALA A 741 15.39 23.94 17.72
CA ALA A 741 14.86 24.49 18.97
C ALA A 741 13.69 25.46 18.69
N ALA A 742 13.76 26.20 17.60
CA ALA A 742 12.69 27.06 17.12
C ALA A 742 12.58 26.96 15.60
N ARG A 743 11.39 27.22 15.08
CA ARG A 743 11.07 27.21 13.66
C ARG A 743 10.54 28.57 13.24
N ARG A 744 11.06 29.13 12.14
CA ARG A 744 10.46 30.30 11.53
C ARG A 744 9.09 29.94 10.96
N MET A 745 8.07 30.69 11.34
CA MET A 745 6.71 30.51 10.87
C MET A 745 6.12 31.80 10.36
N THR A 746 5.37 31.70 9.26
CA THR A 746 4.60 32.82 8.68
C THR A 746 3.13 32.43 8.69
N LEU A 747 2.28 33.24 9.29
CA LEU A 747 0.84 33.08 9.18
C LEU A 747 0.34 33.71 7.89
N VAL A 748 -0.35 32.92 7.06
CA VAL A 748 -1.02 33.41 5.84
C VAL A 748 -2.51 33.24 6.04
N THR A 749 -3.21 34.39 6.19
CA THR A 749 -4.66 34.38 6.37
C THR A 749 -5.36 34.56 5.03
N HIS A 750 -6.29 33.68 4.72
CA HIS A 750 -7.13 33.73 3.54
C HIS A 750 -8.38 34.59 3.80
N THR A 751 -8.70 35.44 2.84
CA THR A 751 -9.88 36.33 2.92
C THR A 751 -11.08 35.64 2.28
N PRO A 752 -12.23 35.47 2.99
CA PRO A 752 -13.44 34.92 2.40
C PRO A 752 -13.88 35.67 1.13
N GLY A 753 -14.26 34.93 0.10
CA GLY A 753 -14.71 35.50 -1.18
C GLY A 753 -13.61 36.15 -2.03
N SER A 754 -12.33 35.91 -1.70
CA SER A 754 -11.20 36.50 -2.43
C SER A 754 -10.04 35.52 -2.49
N ALA A 755 -9.33 35.52 -3.60
CA ALA A 755 -8.03 34.85 -3.70
C ALA A 755 -6.90 35.60 -2.97
N ALA A 756 -7.18 36.80 -2.45
CA ALA A 756 -6.21 37.58 -1.72
C ALA A 756 -5.91 37.01 -0.33
N THR A 757 -4.66 37.10 0.07
CA THR A 757 -4.18 36.68 1.39
C THR A 757 -3.42 37.78 2.07
N THR A 758 -3.38 37.76 3.40
CA THR A 758 -2.49 38.60 4.20
C THR A 758 -1.46 37.70 4.88
N ALA A 759 -0.22 38.16 4.97
CA ALA A 759 0.86 37.43 5.61
C ALA A 759 1.41 38.20 6.81
N ALA A 760 1.70 37.51 7.90
CA ALA A 760 2.34 38.03 9.10
C ALA A 760 3.49 37.08 9.51
N ASP A 761 4.70 37.63 9.63
CA ASP A 761 5.86 36.91 10.15
C ASP A 761 5.69 36.71 11.66
N LEU A 762 5.62 35.46 12.09
CA LEU A 762 5.56 35.06 13.50
C LEU A 762 6.95 34.93 14.15
N GLY A 763 8.00 35.14 13.34
CA GLY A 763 9.38 34.93 13.79
C GLY A 763 9.70 33.48 14.11
N ALA A 764 10.64 33.27 15.00
CA ALA A 764 11.05 31.94 15.46
C ALA A 764 10.13 31.42 16.57
N VAL A 765 9.26 30.48 16.25
CA VAL A 765 8.35 29.84 17.20
C VAL A 765 9.04 28.65 17.85
N GLY A 766 9.25 28.71 19.15
CA GLY A 766 9.87 27.67 19.95
C GLY A 766 8.88 26.68 20.57
N ALA A 767 9.33 25.91 21.55
CA ALA A 767 8.51 24.93 22.27
C ALA A 767 7.40 25.53 23.17
N VAL A 768 7.33 26.85 23.30
CA VAL A 768 6.33 27.57 24.08
C VAL A 768 5.33 28.21 23.12
N GLY A 769 4.04 27.97 23.32
CA GLY A 769 2.96 28.51 22.48
C GLY A 769 3.01 30.04 22.37
N TRP A 770 2.71 30.55 21.19
CA TRP A 770 2.70 31.99 20.89
C TRP A 770 1.30 32.44 20.49
N PRO A 771 0.68 33.44 21.15
CA PRO A 771 -0.59 33.98 20.71
C PRO A 771 -0.38 34.78 19.41
N CYS A 772 -1.11 34.42 18.37
CA CYS A 772 -1.12 35.13 17.10
C CYS A 772 -2.20 36.24 17.10
N PRO A 773 -1.97 37.41 16.49
CA PRO A 773 -2.99 38.44 16.36
C PRO A 773 -4.21 37.92 15.58
N ARG A 774 -5.41 38.38 15.97
CA ARG A 774 -6.68 38.01 15.34
C ARG A 774 -6.63 38.19 13.83
N ALA A 775 -7.04 37.20 13.08
CA ALA A 775 -7.27 37.31 11.65
C ALA A 775 -8.36 38.35 11.41
N GLY A 776 -7.94 39.56 10.98
CA GLY A 776 -8.78 40.58 10.40
C GLY A 776 -10.00 41.04 11.19
N ALA A 777 -9.85 42.01 12.09
CA ALA A 777 -10.82 43.08 12.18
C ALA A 777 -10.60 44.00 10.95
N GLY A 778 -11.40 43.76 9.91
CA GLY A 778 -11.39 44.67 8.76
C GLY A 778 -11.59 46.12 9.26
N ALA A 779 -10.65 46.99 8.92
CA ALA A 779 -10.80 48.40 9.11
C ALA A 779 -12.07 48.85 8.35
N GLY A 780 -13.15 49.04 9.10
CA GLY A 780 -14.22 49.90 8.64
C GLY A 780 -13.69 51.34 8.63
N ARG A 781 -13.54 51.87 7.43
CA ARG A 781 -13.84 53.22 6.99
C ARG A 781 -13.76 53.27 5.48
#